data_9890daf971c9fb381ed40cb8d00c1918
#
_entry.id   9890daf971c9fb381ed40cb8d00c1918
#
_cell.length_a   1.000
_cell.length_b   1.000
_cell.length_c   1.000
_cell.angle_alpha   90.00
_cell.angle_beta   90.00
_cell.angle_gamma   90.00
#
_symmetry.space_group_name_H-M   'P 1'
#
loop_
_entity.id
_entity.type
_entity.pdbx_description
1 polymer ?
#
loop_
_entity_poly.entity_id
_entity_poly.type
_entity_poly.pdbx_seq_one_letter_code
_entity_poly.pdbx_strand_id
1 'polypeptide(L)'
;MKYLFFAILLSLSTNILYAQKWNVENPPGPSKKVTITTDEGTWMNLDVSPDGQTIVFDLLGDIYSIPIKGGKATSLATGKAWEIQPRYSPDGRQISYTSDKDGGDNIWVMNTDGSNKHPVTKESFRLLNNAYWTPDGEYLVARKHFTGTRSLGAGEMWLYHKTGGEGIQLTKRKNDQQDAGEPIVSPDGKYIYWSEDVTPGPYFQYNKDPNQGIYAIKRLNRETGAIETVTGGTGGACRPQISPDGKLLAFVKRIRLKSVLYLQNLATGEEWPVYDDLSKDQQETWAIFGVYPNFNWTPDSKNIIFYAKGKIWNLDINTLNAVSIPFEVTSQQTITDALHFPQRVFQDEFTAKMIRQLNTSPDGKQVAFNAAGYVYIKTLPDGIPARIDSTADFEYEPQFSPDGKSLIYVDWNDELKGSINKVDLTTHFVTRLTADKGLYYAPKFSNKGDKIIFRKGEGNDVLGYSFGKDPGIYIMPATGGKPKLVIDNGIWPQFSTDDSKIYYQSSEGDKKTFMVMDTTGANQKTLYTSTYATQFAPSPDGKWMAFTELFNCYITPMVYTGSAQDLSAANKAIPLTKLTKDAGTYIHWSKDSQKLMWTLGPKYFTRDIHSAFAFVNGGDEKTTAIDTVGTDIGLKLKTDVPDGKIAFKNARIITMKGDEVIAEGTILIDKNKIVAVG
;
A
#
# COMPACT_ATOMS: atom_id res chain seq x y z
N MET A 1 -48.78 -56.08 23.62
CA MET A 1 -48.11 -55.31 22.57
C MET A 1 -47.16 -54.32 23.23
N LYS A 2 -45.88 -54.66 23.26
CA LYS A 2 -44.84 -53.89 23.92
C LYS A 2 -44.08 -53.12 22.86
N TYR A 3 -44.12 -51.79 22.93
CA TYR A 3 -43.28 -50.91 22.10
C TYR A 3 -41.87 -50.91 22.68
N LEU A 4 -40.94 -51.38 21.88
CA LEU A 4 -39.50 -51.28 22.13
C LEU A 4 -39.03 -49.94 21.65
N PHE A 5 -38.74 -48.99 22.55
CA PHE A 5 -38.05 -47.75 22.26
C PHE A 5 -36.56 -48.05 22.15
N PHE A 6 -36.04 -48.05 20.92
CA PHE A 6 -34.59 -47.99 20.69
C PHE A 6 -34.13 -46.55 20.85
N ALA A 7 -33.60 -46.21 22.00
CA ALA A 7 -32.90 -44.97 22.21
C ALA A 7 -31.48 -45.12 21.59
N ILE A 8 -31.35 -44.58 20.38
CA ILE A 8 -30.02 -44.34 19.81
C ILE A 8 -29.45 -43.13 20.55
N LEU A 9 -28.57 -43.40 21.52
CA LEU A 9 -27.67 -42.37 22.03
C LEU A 9 -26.71 -41.99 20.90
N LEU A 10 -27.07 -40.96 20.11
CA LEU A 10 -26.08 -40.19 19.36
C LEU A 10 -25.22 -39.48 20.40
N SER A 11 -24.08 -40.08 20.75
CA SER A 11 -22.98 -39.35 21.36
C SER A 11 -22.46 -38.34 20.34
N LEU A 12 -23.07 -37.16 20.31
CA LEU A 12 -22.42 -35.97 19.80
C LEU A 12 -21.18 -35.76 20.68
N SER A 13 -20.07 -36.35 20.30
CA SER A 13 -18.77 -35.85 20.67
C SER A 13 -18.68 -34.45 20.05
N THR A 14 -19.18 -33.46 20.78
CA THR A 14 -18.76 -32.08 20.58
C THR A 14 -17.27 -32.10 20.82
N ASN A 15 -16.50 -32.33 19.77
CA ASN A 15 -15.13 -31.85 19.72
C ASN A 15 -15.30 -30.33 19.84
N ILE A 16 -15.29 -29.85 21.07
CA ILE A 16 -14.97 -28.47 21.36
C ILE A 16 -13.55 -28.35 20.81
N LEU A 17 -13.44 -27.94 19.56
CA LEU A 17 -12.22 -27.38 19.02
C LEU A 17 -11.94 -26.17 19.90
N TYR A 18 -11.29 -26.40 21.04
CA TYR A 18 -10.54 -25.33 21.66
C TYR A 18 -9.58 -24.89 20.56
N ALA A 19 -9.81 -23.70 20.05
CA ALA A 19 -8.83 -23.05 19.20
C ALA A 19 -7.53 -23.08 20.00
N GLN A 20 -6.65 -24.00 19.68
CA GLN A 20 -5.39 -24.16 20.38
C GLN A 20 -4.68 -22.83 20.24
N LYS A 21 -4.40 -22.18 21.38
CA LYS A 21 -3.69 -20.89 21.36
C LYS A 21 -2.42 -21.11 20.52
N TRP A 22 -2.22 -20.29 19.49
CA TRP A 22 -1.06 -20.36 18.63
C TRP A 22 0.21 -20.35 19.47
N ASN A 23 1.07 -21.35 19.31
CA ASN A 23 2.35 -21.43 19.98
C ASN A 23 3.46 -21.13 18.96
N VAL A 24 4.07 -19.96 19.09
CA VAL A 24 5.12 -19.48 18.19
C VAL A 24 6.33 -20.43 18.19
N GLU A 25 6.71 -20.96 19.35
CA GLU A 25 7.83 -21.90 19.50
C GLU A 25 7.57 -23.28 18.87
N ASN A 26 6.29 -23.70 18.80
CA ASN A 26 5.89 -25.01 18.31
C ASN A 26 4.73 -24.91 17.30
N PRO A 27 4.90 -24.23 16.16
CA PRO A 27 3.89 -24.22 15.12
C PRO A 27 3.66 -25.65 14.61
N PRO A 28 2.42 -26.00 14.24
CA PRO A 28 2.11 -27.32 13.71
C PRO A 28 2.75 -27.54 12.34
N GLY A 29 3.10 -28.78 12.03
CA GLY A 29 3.61 -29.21 10.74
C GLY A 29 5.04 -29.78 10.78
N PRO A 30 5.47 -30.44 9.71
CA PRO A 30 6.83 -30.94 9.59
C PRO A 30 7.84 -29.80 9.53
N SER A 31 9.01 -30.03 10.09
CA SER A 31 10.09 -29.03 10.11
C SER A 31 11.45 -29.70 10.00
N LYS A 32 12.43 -28.95 9.53
CA LYS A 32 13.84 -29.37 9.42
C LYS A 32 14.75 -28.35 10.11
N LYS A 33 15.87 -28.83 10.64
CA LYS A 33 16.94 -27.97 11.15
C LYS A 33 17.89 -27.58 10.03
N VAL A 34 18.21 -26.30 9.96
CA VAL A 34 19.15 -25.74 8.98
C VAL A 34 20.22 -24.95 9.75
N THR A 35 21.47 -25.23 9.51
CA THR A 35 22.59 -24.46 10.06
C THR A 35 23.02 -23.41 9.05
N ILE A 36 23.07 -22.15 9.51
CA ILE A 36 23.48 -20.98 8.71
C ILE A 36 24.71 -20.41 9.38
N THR A 37 25.81 -20.32 8.64
CA THR A 37 27.01 -19.60 9.08
C THR A 37 27.16 -18.37 8.21
N THR A 38 27.25 -17.19 8.84
CA THR A 38 27.33 -15.91 8.13
C THR A 38 28.16 -14.89 8.92
N ASP A 39 28.79 -13.98 8.19
CA ASP A 39 29.52 -12.81 8.70
C ASP A 39 28.85 -11.50 8.29
N GLU A 40 27.61 -11.59 7.84
CA GLU A 40 26.77 -10.44 7.46
C GLU A 40 25.31 -10.65 7.89
N GLY A 41 24.56 -9.55 8.07
CA GLY A 41 23.16 -9.59 8.43
C GLY A 41 22.38 -8.42 7.83
N THR A 42 21.07 -8.51 7.91
CA THR A 42 20.17 -7.47 7.40
C THR A 42 19.44 -6.82 8.56
N TRP A 43 19.51 -5.49 8.64
CA TRP A 43 18.73 -4.68 9.59
C TRP A 43 19.01 -5.05 11.06
N MET A 44 20.27 -5.23 11.42
CA MET A 44 20.69 -5.63 12.76
C MET A 44 20.60 -4.46 13.75
N ASN A 45 19.76 -4.59 14.77
CA ASN A 45 19.79 -3.71 15.93
C ASN A 45 20.92 -4.13 16.85
N LEU A 46 21.60 -3.19 17.47
CA LEU A 46 22.70 -3.50 18.37
C LEU A 46 22.77 -2.56 19.55
N ASP A 47 23.49 -2.99 20.58
CA ASP A 47 23.81 -2.19 21.74
C ASP A 47 25.20 -2.53 22.28
N VAL A 48 25.81 -1.59 23.01
CA VAL A 48 27.14 -1.73 23.62
C VAL A 48 27.00 -1.88 25.12
N SER A 49 27.71 -2.83 25.69
CA SER A 49 27.72 -3.03 27.16
C SER A 49 28.24 -1.79 27.91
N PRO A 50 27.73 -1.50 29.12
CA PRO A 50 28.17 -0.33 29.89
C PRO A 50 29.67 -0.33 30.25
N ASP A 51 30.34 -1.47 30.21
CA ASP A 51 31.79 -1.60 30.38
C ASP A 51 32.58 -1.44 29.07
N GLY A 52 31.88 -1.32 27.91
CA GLY A 52 32.45 -1.17 26.58
C GLY A 52 33.15 -2.41 26.02
N GLN A 53 32.95 -3.60 26.61
CA GLN A 53 33.67 -4.81 26.22
C GLN A 53 32.90 -5.69 25.23
N THR A 54 31.59 -5.58 25.16
CA THR A 54 30.76 -6.45 24.34
C THR A 54 29.70 -5.68 23.54
N ILE A 55 29.28 -6.26 22.41
CA ILE A 55 28.16 -5.83 21.61
C ILE A 55 27.10 -6.92 21.66
N VAL A 56 25.86 -6.57 21.93
CA VAL A 56 24.69 -7.42 21.72
C VAL A 56 23.98 -6.98 20.45
N PHE A 57 23.49 -7.92 19.64
CA PHE A 57 22.79 -7.62 18.40
C PHE A 57 21.80 -8.71 18.02
N ASP A 58 20.81 -8.36 17.19
CA ASP A 58 19.89 -9.31 16.59
C ASP A 58 20.33 -9.73 15.17
N LEU A 59 20.06 -10.98 14.82
CA LEU A 59 20.28 -11.52 13.48
C LEU A 59 19.37 -12.74 13.27
N LEU A 60 18.62 -12.76 12.16
CA LEU A 60 17.68 -13.84 11.82
C LEU A 60 16.59 -14.10 12.88
N GLY A 61 16.22 -13.07 13.65
CA GLY A 61 15.23 -13.20 14.73
C GLY A 61 15.78 -13.81 16.03
N ASP A 62 17.08 -13.96 16.14
CA ASP A 62 17.80 -14.43 17.33
C ASP A 62 18.71 -13.34 17.89
N ILE A 63 19.07 -13.42 19.16
CA ILE A 63 19.99 -12.46 19.81
C ILE A 63 21.34 -13.11 20.09
N TYR A 64 22.37 -12.37 19.74
CA TYR A 64 23.79 -12.76 19.86
C TYR A 64 24.58 -11.70 20.59
N SER A 65 25.74 -12.12 21.16
CA SER A 65 26.77 -11.21 21.66
C SER A 65 28.14 -11.52 21.04
N ILE A 66 28.97 -10.47 20.87
CA ILE A 66 30.36 -10.56 20.46
C ILE A 66 31.24 -9.65 21.34
N PRO A 67 32.56 -9.92 21.46
CA PRO A 67 33.48 -8.94 21.99
C PRO A 67 33.47 -7.65 21.16
N ILE A 68 33.77 -6.50 21.76
CA ILE A 68 33.80 -5.20 21.06
C ILE A 68 34.77 -5.19 19.87
N LYS A 69 35.78 -6.05 19.88
CA LYS A 69 36.76 -6.21 18.79
C LYS A 69 36.32 -7.19 17.70
N GLY A 70 35.11 -7.79 17.87
CA GLY A 70 34.60 -8.80 16.95
C GLY A 70 35.00 -10.22 17.32
N GLY A 71 34.64 -11.17 16.47
CA GLY A 71 34.90 -12.59 16.62
C GLY A 71 33.68 -13.47 16.44
N LYS A 72 33.72 -14.70 16.96
CA LYS A 72 32.58 -15.62 16.92
C LYS A 72 31.50 -15.17 17.89
N ALA A 73 30.26 -15.16 17.41
CA ALA A 73 29.12 -14.77 18.21
C ALA A 73 28.69 -15.89 19.16
N THR A 74 28.26 -15.49 20.35
CA THR A 74 27.60 -16.35 21.33
C THR A 74 26.08 -16.13 21.24
N SER A 75 25.31 -17.22 21.10
CA SER A 75 23.85 -17.16 21.08
C SER A 75 23.32 -16.90 22.50
N LEU A 76 22.44 -15.91 22.66
CA LEU A 76 21.80 -15.57 23.92
C LEU A 76 20.34 -15.95 23.93
N ALA A 77 19.59 -15.64 22.88
CA ALA A 77 18.20 -16.04 22.69
C ALA A 77 18.01 -16.54 21.27
N THR A 78 17.45 -17.74 21.14
CA THR A 78 17.23 -18.45 19.88
C THR A 78 15.94 -19.23 19.94
N GLY A 79 15.34 -19.49 18.81
CA GLY A 79 14.11 -20.26 18.72
C GLY A 79 13.32 -19.98 17.44
N LYS A 80 12.01 -20.09 17.49
CA LYS A 80 11.11 -19.67 16.42
C LYS A 80 10.48 -18.31 16.67
N ALA A 81 10.52 -17.84 17.93
CA ALA A 81 10.10 -16.50 18.26
C ALA A 81 10.98 -15.46 17.58
N TRP A 82 10.39 -14.34 17.22
CA TRP A 82 11.09 -13.21 16.63
C TRP A 82 11.66 -12.33 17.73
N GLU A 83 12.94 -12.50 18.03
CA GLU A 83 13.64 -11.85 19.14
C GLU A 83 14.59 -10.78 18.59
N ILE A 84 14.29 -9.50 18.90
CA ILE A 84 14.96 -8.34 18.28
C ILE A 84 15.16 -7.17 19.25
N GLN A 85 15.93 -6.18 18.85
CA GLN A 85 16.12 -4.90 19.53
C GLN A 85 16.70 -5.04 20.95
N PRO A 86 17.80 -5.77 21.12
CA PRO A 86 18.41 -5.95 22.44
C PRO A 86 18.98 -4.64 22.98
N ARG A 87 18.87 -4.45 24.32
CA ARG A 87 19.45 -3.31 25.05
C ARG A 87 19.98 -3.76 26.41
N TYR A 88 21.23 -3.43 26.71
CA TYR A 88 21.79 -3.64 28.03
C TYR A 88 21.12 -2.78 29.09
N SER A 89 20.93 -3.33 30.29
CA SER A 89 20.60 -2.53 31.47
C SER A 89 21.81 -1.66 31.88
N PRO A 90 21.58 -0.50 32.56
CA PRO A 90 22.67 0.41 32.95
C PRO A 90 23.74 -0.23 33.83
N ASP A 91 23.39 -1.24 34.63
CA ASP A 91 24.31 -2.01 35.48
C ASP A 91 25.02 -3.15 34.72
N GLY A 92 24.71 -3.36 33.45
CA GLY A 92 25.31 -4.39 32.60
C GLY A 92 24.93 -5.83 32.95
N ARG A 93 23.91 -6.06 33.79
CA ARG A 93 23.53 -7.41 34.24
C ARG A 93 22.42 -8.06 33.46
N GLN A 94 21.60 -7.24 32.78
CA GLN A 94 20.43 -7.70 32.02
C GLN A 94 20.41 -7.14 30.63
N ILE A 95 19.64 -7.78 29.75
CA ILE A 95 19.34 -7.35 28.39
C ILE A 95 17.81 -7.36 28.23
N SER A 96 17.23 -6.21 27.87
CA SER A 96 15.84 -6.16 27.40
C SER A 96 15.79 -6.37 25.88
N TYR A 97 14.71 -6.96 25.39
CA TYR A 97 14.50 -7.22 23.96
C TYR A 97 13.00 -7.32 23.65
N THR A 98 12.65 -7.23 22.38
CA THR A 98 11.31 -7.47 21.88
C THR A 98 11.19 -8.94 21.46
N SER A 99 10.11 -9.61 21.86
CA SER A 99 9.81 -11.00 21.45
C SER A 99 8.31 -11.23 21.29
N ASP A 100 7.92 -11.98 20.25
CA ASP A 100 6.55 -12.43 19.99
C ASP A 100 6.25 -13.82 20.59
N LYS A 101 7.10 -14.34 21.44
CA LYS A 101 7.06 -15.71 22.01
C LYS A 101 5.72 -16.09 22.61
N ASP A 102 5.03 -15.14 23.24
CA ASP A 102 3.72 -15.34 23.85
C ASP A 102 2.54 -15.02 22.92
N GLY A 103 2.80 -14.87 21.62
CA GLY A 103 1.81 -14.65 20.57
C GLY A 103 1.54 -13.17 20.23
N GLY A 104 2.33 -12.26 20.74
CA GLY A 104 2.32 -10.82 20.42
C GLY A 104 3.61 -10.18 20.87
N ASP A 105 4.03 -9.11 20.20
CA ASP A 105 5.27 -8.41 20.54
C ASP A 105 5.19 -7.85 21.95
N ASN A 106 6.09 -8.28 22.81
CA ASN A 106 6.21 -7.88 24.20
C ASN A 106 7.68 -7.59 24.54
N ILE A 107 7.87 -6.83 25.62
CA ILE A 107 9.20 -6.57 26.17
C ILE A 107 9.56 -7.71 27.09
N TRP A 108 10.69 -8.33 26.83
CA TRP A 108 11.29 -9.39 27.58
C TRP A 108 12.62 -8.93 28.17
N VAL A 109 13.06 -9.59 29.23
CA VAL A 109 14.35 -9.39 29.88
C VAL A 109 15.02 -10.74 30.10
N MET A 110 16.34 -10.77 29.95
CA MET A 110 17.21 -11.90 30.28
C MET A 110 18.49 -11.42 30.98
N ASN A 111 19.20 -12.32 31.63
CA ASN A 111 20.56 -12.06 32.06
C ASN A 111 21.50 -11.96 30.86
N THR A 112 22.67 -11.31 31.02
CA THR A 112 23.64 -11.12 29.93
C THR A 112 24.28 -12.43 29.44
N ASP A 113 24.14 -13.52 30.17
CA ASP A 113 24.54 -14.87 29.74
C ASP A 113 23.40 -15.62 28.99
N GLY A 114 22.27 -14.97 28.76
CA GLY A 114 21.08 -15.54 28.09
C GLY A 114 20.17 -16.36 29.01
N SER A 115 20.46 -16.44 30.31
CA SER A 115 19.61 -17.14 31.29
C SER A 115 18.45 -16.26 31.79
N ASN A 116 17.49 -16.84 32.52
CA ASN A 116 16.41 -16.16 33.22
C ASN A 116 15.53 -15.30 32.30
N LYS A 117 15.16 -15.81 31.11
CA LYS A 117 14.28 -15.13 30.17
C LYS A 117 12.85 -15.03 30.70
N HIS A 118 12.29 -13.83 30.79
CA HIS A 118 10.91 -13.61 31.23
C HIS A 118 10.31 -12.35 30.61
N PRO A 119 8.97 -12.33 30.40
CA PRO A 119 8.29 -11.15 29.88
C PRO A 119 8.10 -10.11 30.99
N VAL A 120 8.39 -8.84 30.67
CA VAL A 120 8.04 -7.68 31.48
C VAL A 120 6.62 -7.23 31.21
N THR A 121 6.17 -7.37 29.96
CA THR A 121 4.83 -6.97 29.51
C THR A 121 4.04 -8.18 29.02
N LYS A 122 2.71 -8.08 28.98
CA LYS A 122 1.79 -9.16 28.60
C LYS A 122 0.66 -8.66 27.73
N GLU A 123 1.03 -7.91 26.70
CA GLU A 123 0.05 -7.45 25.71
C GLU A 123 -0.37 -8.62 24.80
N SER A 124 -1.66 -8.72 24.55
CA SER A 124 -2.22 -9.73 23.63
C SER A 124 -2.80 -9.14 22.34
N PHE A 125 -3.00 -7.83 22.32
CA PHE A 125 -3.59 -7.12 21.18
C PHE A 125 -2.75 -5.93 20.70
N ARG A 126 -2.05 -5.25 21.62
CA ARG A 126 -1.14 -4.14 21.32
C ARG A 126 0.27 -4.69 21.14
N LEU A 127 1.04 -4.07 20.26
CA LEU A 127 2.44 -4.43 20.04
C LEU A 127 3.33 -3.51 20.86
N LEU A 128 4.29 -4.09 21.56
CA LEU A 128 5.30 -3.39 22.35
C LEU A 128 6.68 -3.68 21.80
N ASN A 129 7.45 -2.64 21.49
CA ASN A 129 8.80 -2.80 20.97
C ASN A 129 9.71 -1.61 21.33
N ASN A 130 10.98 -1.68 20.92
CA ASN A 130 11.98 -0.63 21.12
C ASN A 130 12.13 -0.17 22.57
N ALA A 131 12.26 -1.11 23.51
CA ALA A 131 12.45 -0.77 24.91
C ALA A 131 13.81 -0.12 25.18
N TYR A 132 13.84 0.88 26.04
CA TYR A 132 15.06 1.54 26.52
C TYR A 132 15.01 1.70 28.05
N TRP A 133 16.07 1.32 28.75
CA TRP A 133 16.17 1.42 30.20
C TRP A 133 16.26 2.86 30.70
N THR A 134 15.64 3.15 31.84
CA THR A 134 15.94 4.36 32.61
C THR A 134 17.32 4.22 33.27
N PRO A 135 18.05 5.34 33.51
CA PRO A 135 19.41 5.26 34.09
C PRO A 135 19.51 4.60 35.45
N ASP A 136 18.43 4.61 36.24
CA ASP A 136 18.33 3.89 37.52
C ASP A 136 18.14 2.37 37.35
N GLY A 137 17.87 1.90 36.14
CA GLY A 137 17.63 0.49 35.85
C GLY A 137 16.31 -0.07 36.40
N GLU A 138 15.39 0.79 36.86
CA GLU A 138 14.12 0.34 37.48
C GLU A 138 12.97 0.29 36.46
N TYR A 139 13.05 1.08 35.35
CA TYR A 139 12.00 1.18 34.37
C TYR A 139 12.52 1.02 32.95
N LEU A 140 11.58 0.72 32.05
CA LEU A 140 11.75 0.63 30.61
C LEU A 140 10.77 1.57 29.93
N VAL A 141 11.25 2.45 29.06
CA VAL A 141 10.40 3.20 28.13
C VAL A 141 10.29 2.41 26.85
N ALA A 142 9.08 2.10 26.41
CA ALA A 142 8.84 1.31 25.21
C ALA A 142 7.78 1.99 24.32
N ARG A 143 7.84 1.70 23.03
CA ARG A 143 6.78 2.06 22.10
C ARG A 143 5.62 1.08 22.24
N LYS A 144 4.41 1.59 22.52
CA LYS A 144 3.16 0.83 22.47
C LYS A 144 2.37 1.23 21.23
N HIS A 145 2.10 0.27 20.36
CA HIS A 145 1.40 0.50 19.11
C HIS A 145 -0.12 0.33 19.25
N PHE A 146 -0.89 1.24 18.68
CA PHE A 146 -2.34 1.20 18.63
C PHE A 146 -2.81 1.16 17.19
N THR A 147 -3.48 0.08 16.82
CA THR A 147 -4.09 -0.05 15.48
C THR A 147 -5.27 0.91 15.34
N GLY A 148 -5.33 1.62 14.22
CA GLY A 148 -6.50 2.39 13.82
C GLY A 148 -7.57 1.52 13.13
N THR A 149 -8.66 2.14 12.74
CA THR A 149 -9.78 1.48 12.03
C THR A 149 -9.39 0.90 10.67
N ARG A 150 -8.28 1.34 10.09
CA ARG A 150 -7.77 0.94 8.77
C ARG A 150 -6.51 0.09 8.83
N SER A 151 -6.31 -0.70 9.84
CA SER A 151 -5.15 -1.57 10.09
C SER A 151 -3.81 -0.86 10.35
N LEU A 152 -3.60 0.33 9.82
CA LEU A 152 -2.49 1.19 10.22
C LEU A 152 -2.69 1.63 11.67
N GLY A 153 -1.63 2.06 12.32
CA GLY A 153 -1.69 2.54 13.69
C GLY A 153 -0.52 3.44 14.01
N ALA A 154 -0.50 3.96 15.21
CA ALA A 154 0.52 4.86 15.69
C ALA A 154 1.04 4.44 17.06
N GLY A 155 2.31 4.73 17.32
CA GLY A 155 2.96 4.44 18.59
C GLY A 155 2.78 5.56 19.61
N GLU A 156 2.82 5.16 20.87
CA GLU A 156 2.92 6.03 22.03
C GLU A 156 4.08 5.56 22.90
N MET A 157 4.73 6.48 23.60
CA MET A 157 5.77 6.13 24.57
C MET A 157 5.11 5.78 25.91
N TRP A 158 5.45 4.61 26.44
CA TRP A 158 4.93 4.09 27.70
C TRP A 158 6.06 3.68 28.63
N LEU A 159 5.89 3.86 29.92
CA LEU A 159 6.85 3.50 30.97
C LEU A 159 6.38 2.22 31.70
N TYR A 160 7.24 1.23 31.77
CA TYR A 160 6.98 -0.04 32.44
C TYR A 160 8.01 -0.28 33.55
N HIS A 161 7.58 -0.75 34.70
CA HIS A 161 8.50 -1.21 35.73
C HIS A 161 9.10 -2.55 35.31
N LYS A 162 10.39 -2.77 35.57
CA LYS A 162 11.12 -3.98 35.17
C LYS A 162 10.51 -5.30 35.67
N THR A 163 9.72 -5.27 36.75
CA THR A 163 9.03 -6.44 37.29
C THR A 163 7.62 -6.65 36.71
N GLY A 164 7.17 -5.80 35.81
CA GLY A 164 5.87 -5.90 35.16
C GLY A 164 4.89 -4.77 35.50
N GLY A 165 3.62 -4.97 35.16
CA GLY A 165 2.54 -4.01 35.32
C GLY A 165 1.96 -3.59 34.00
N GLU A 166 0.86 -2.79 34.02
CA GLU A 166 0.14 -2.34 32.81
C GLU A 166 0.81 -1.14 32.11
N GLY A 167 1.82 -0.54 32.76
CA GLY A 167 2.54 0.61 32.25
C GLY A 167 1.82 1.96 32.45
N ILE A 168 2.58 3.03 32.29
CA ILE A 168 2.11 4.42 32.40
C ILE A 168 2.31 5.09 31.04
N GLN A 169 1.24 5.66 30.48
CA GLN A 169 1.29 6.43 29.24
C GLN A 169 2.09 7.73 29.47
N LEU A 170 3.12 7.96 28.66
CA LEU A 170 3.96 9.16 28.69
C LEU A 170 3.58 10.15 27.60
N THR A 171 3.25 9.65 26.41
CA THR A 171 2.85 10.50 25.27
C THR A 171 1.52 10.03 24.72
N LYS A 172 0.81 10.92 24.08
CA LYS A 172 -0.41 10.63 23.34
C LYS A 172 -0.13 10.77 21.83
N ARG A 173 -0.50 9.77 21.05
CA ARG A 173 -0.37 9.84 19.60
C ARG A 173 -1.18 10.99 19.01
N LYS A 174 -0.67 11.62 17.98
CA LYS A 174 -1.31 12.72 17.25
C LYS A 174 -2.62 12.27 16.59
N ASN A 175 -2.61 11.11 15.98
CA ASN A 175 -3.75 10.42 15.35
C ASN A 175 -3.43 8.93 15.20
N ASP A 176 -4.31 8.16 14.54
CA ASP A 176 -4.18 6.72 14.39
C ASP A 176 -3.28 6.27 13.22
N GLN A 177 -2.59 7.18 12.54
CA GLN A 177 -1.85 6.85 11.30
C GLN A 177 -0.44 7.41 11.22
N GLN A 178 -0.13 8.45 11.97
CA GLN A 178 1.21 9.05 12.02
C GLN A 178 1.97 8.49 13.21
N ASP A 179 3.01 7.72 12.91
CA ASP A 179 3.71 6.92 13.90
C ASP A 179 4.68 7.71 14.76
N ALA A 180 4.93 7.19 15.96
CA ALA A 180 6.00 7.62 16.85
C ALA A 180 6.67 6.38 17.44
N GLY A 181 7.99 6.42 17.62
CA GLY A 181 8.75 5.28 18.12
C GLY A 181 10.20 5.61 18.44
N GLU A 182 10.99 4.58 18.64
CA GLU A 182 12.44 4.71 18.89
C GLU A 182 12.78 5.51 20.16
N PRO A 183 12.15 5.20 21.32
CA PRO A 183 12.42 5.95 22.54
C PRO A 183 13.82 5.72 23.07
N ILE A 184 14.40 6.76 23.66
CA ILE A 184 15.58 6.71 24.52
C ILE A 184 15.39 7.61 25.74
N VAL A 185 16.17 7.40 26.77
CA VAL A 185 16.20 8.23 27.98
C VAL A 185 17.56 8.90 28.08
N SER A 186 17.59 10.20 28.42
CA SER A 186 18.87 10.92 28.66
C SER A 186 19.64 10.32 29.82
N PRO A 187 21.00 10.39 29.81
CA PRO A 187 21.83 9.83 30.89
C PRO A 187 21.51 10.37 32.30
N ASP A 188 21.01 11.61 32.41
CA ASP A 188 20.56 12.22 33.66
C ASP A 188 19.11 11.80 34.07
N GLY A 189 18.43 11.04 33.21
CA GLY A 189 17.05 10.58 33.43
C GLY A 189 15.99 11.66 33.27
N LYS A 190 16.36 12.89 32.89
CA LYS A 190 15.44 14.03 32.84
C LYS A 190 14.56 14.05 31.60
N TYR A 191 15.05 13.58 30.48
CA TYR A 191 14.36 13.66 29.20
C TYR A 191 14.15 12.27 28.58
N ILE A 192 13.01 12.11 27.92
CA ILE A 192 12.71 10.99 27.01
C ILE A 192 12.65 11.56 25.61
N TYR A 193 13.43 10.99 24.69
CA TYR A 193 13.46 11.36 23.26
C TYR A 193 12.81 10.26 22.42
N TRP A 194 12.20 10.64 21.30
CA TRP A 194 11.63 9.69 20.33
C TRP A 194 11.56 10.31 18.94
N SER A 195 11.39 9.47 17.91
CA SER A 195 11.09 9.87 16.54
C SER A 195 9.59 9.96 16.35
N GLU A 196 9.09 11.02 15.72
CA GLU A 196 7.66 11.24 15.46
C GLU A 196 7.42 11.68 14.02
N ASP A 197 6.45 11.07 13.33
CA ASP A 197 5.97 11.50 12.02
C ASP A 197 5.27 12.87 12.13
N VAL A 198 5.88 13.88 11.54
CA VAL A 198 5.39 15.27 11.55
C VAL A 198 4.80 15.72 10.22
N THR A 199 4.57 14.80 9.28
CA THR A 199 3.95 15.13 7.99
C THR A 199 2.62 15.85 8.19
N PRO A 200 2.25 16.79 7.30
CA PRO A 200 0.98 17.50 7.38
C PRO A 200 -0.23 16.56 7.19
N GLY A 201 -1.35 16.93 7.81
CA GLY A 201 -2.62 16.21 7.70
C GLY A 201 -2.78 15.07 8.71
N PRO A 202 -3.97 14.43 8.72
CA PRO A 202 -4.31 13.40 9.71
C PRO A 202 -4.12 11.97 9.19
N TYR A 203 -3.64 11.77 7.96
CA TYR A 203 -3.58 10.47 7.31
C TYR A 203 -2.16 10.09 6.93
N PHE A 204 -1.88 8.77 6.92
CA PHE A 204 -0.64 8.26 6.38
C PHE A 204 -0.57 8.52 4.86
N GLN A 205 0.52 9.11 4.43
CA GLN A 205 0.78 9.40 3.02
C GLN A 205 1.77 8.40 2.45
N TYR A 206 1.36 7.67 1.41
CA TYR A 206 2.22 6.66 0.77
C TYR A 206 3.29 7.24 -0.16
N ASN A 207 3.17 8.51 -0.52
CA ASN A 207 4.09 9.25 -1.39
C ASN A 207 4.94 10.28 -0.62
N LYS A 208 5.32 9.96 0.61
CA LYS A 208 6.14 10.84 1.44
C LYS A 208 7.48 11.12 0.80
N ASP A 209 7.91 12.38 0.88
CA ASP A 209 9.25 12.81 0.46
C ASP A 209 10.09 13.16 1.70
N PRO A 210 11.15 12.37 1.99
CA PRO A 210 12.04 12.66 3.12
C PRO A 210 12.70 14.04 3.04
N ASN A 211 12.92 14.56 1.83
CA ASN A 211 13.53 15.89 1.66
C ASN A 211 12.60 17.02 2.14
N GLN A 212 11.30 16.76 2.30
CA GLN A 212 10.34 17.68 2.92
C GLN A 212 10.23 17.50 4.45
N GLY A 213 10.91 16.47 5.01
CA GLY A 213 10.90 16.18 6.44
C GLY A 213 9.70 15.35 6.86
N ILE A 214 9.90 14.02 6.98
CA ILE A 214 8.87 13.10 7.47
C ILE A 214 8.90 13.01 8.98
N TYR A 215 10.07 12.75 9.55
CA TYR A 215 10.26 12.56 10.99
C TYR A 215 10.95 13.75 11.64
N ALA A 216 10.61 13.98 12.90
CA ALA A 216 11.34 14.87 13.80
C ALA A 216 11.64 14.14 15.12
N ILE A 217 12.73 14.50 15.76
CA ILE A 217 13.02 14.06 17.12
C ILE A 217 12.36 15.01 18.11
N LYS A 218 11.51 14.42 18.94
CA LYS A 218 10.85 15.07 20.07
C LYS A 218 11.53 14.68 21.36
N ARG A 219 11.37 15.53 22.40
CA ARG A 219 11.72 15.17 23.78
C ARG A 219 10.64 15.60 24.76
N LEU A 220 10.41 14.76 25.76
CA LEU A 220 9.55 15.02 26.91
C LEU A 220 10.45 15.33 28.13
N ASN A 221 10.24 16.47 28.76
CA ASN A 221 10.80 16.75 30.08
C ASN A 221 9.94 16.03 31.13
N ARG A 222 10.54 15.06 31.85
CA ARG A 222 9.82 14.21 32.84
C ARG A 222 9.37 14.96 34.10
N GLU A 223 9.99 16.10 34.41
CA GLU A 223 9.61 16.92 35.59
C GLU A 223 8.44 17.85 35.27
N THR A 224 8.45 18.47 34.08
CA THR A 224 7.46 19.50 33.72
C THR A 224 6.35 18.99 32.83
N GLY A 225 6.52 17.84 32.18
CA GLY A 225 5.60 17.31 31.16
C GLY A 225 5.69 18.06 29.82
N ALA A 226 6.59 19.01 29.66
CA ALA A 226 6.74 19.77 28.41
C ALA A 226 7.33 18.90 27.30
N ILE A 227 6.73 18.98 26.10
CA ILE A 227 7.19 18.30 24.90
C ILE A 227 7.68 19.36 23.90
N GLU A 228 8.88 19.15 23.36
CA GLU A 228 9.47 20.03 22.37
C GLU A 228 10.12 19.28 21.21
N THR A 229 10.27 19.95 20.08
CA THR A 229 11.01 19.43 18.94
C THR A 229 12.50 19.76 19.11
N VAL A 230 13.33 18.76 19.02
CA VAL A 230 14.79 18.90 19.15
C VAL A 230 15.44 19.16 17.79
N THR A 231 15.10 18.35 16.80
CA THR A 231 15.59 18.49 15.42
C THR A 231 14.62 17.82 14.44
N GLY A 232 14.72 18.19 13.16
CA GLY A 232 13.85 17.71 12.09
C GLY A 232 14.09 18.48 10.78
N GLY A 233 13.00 18.89 10.11
CA GLY A 233 13.05 19.66 8.87
C GLY A 233 13.50 18.83 7.67
N THR A 234 14.16 19.46 6.71
CA THR A 234 14.61 18.82 5.45
C THR A 234 15.46 17.59 5.71
N GLY A 235 15.06 16.46 5.15
CA GLY A 235 15.71 15.15 5.35
C GLY A 235 15.19 14.38 6.56
N GLY A 236 14.34 14.97 7.37
CA GLY A 236 13.82 14.40 8.61
C GLY A 236 14.90 14.21 9.69
N ALA A 237 14.52 13.64 10.81
CA ALA A 237 15.44 13.18 11.85
C ALA A 237 14.79 12.00 12.59
N CYS A 238 15.51 10.86 12.68
CA CYS A 238 15.02 9.65 13.32
C CYS A 238 16.14 8.90 14.04
N ARG A 239 15.76 7.94 14.86
CA ARG A 239 16.65 7.09 15.66
C ARG A 239 17.61 7.92 16.54
N PRO A 240 17.08 8.63 17.55
CA PRO A 240 17.90 9.39 18.47
C PRO A 240 18.78 8.48 19.33
N GLN A 241 20.01 8.93 19.65
CA GLN A 241 20.87 8.28 20.63
C GLN A 241 21.79 9.32 21.28
N ILE A 242 21.68 9.52 22.58
CA ILE A 242 22.47 10.52 23.31
C ILE A 242 23.80 9.91 23.76
N SER A 243 24.87 10.70 23.65
CA SER A 243 26.18 10.30 24.18
C SER A 243 26.14 10.12 25.69
N PRO A 244 26.90 9.17 26.26
CA PRO A 244 26.94 8.92 27.72
C PRO A 244 27.26 10.16 28.55
N ASP A 245 28.03 11.12 28.02
CA ASP A 245 28.34 12.39 28.69
C ASP A 245 27.23 13.43 28.58
N GLY A 246 26.13 13.11 27.87
CA GLY A 246 24.94 13.95 27.73
C GLY A 246 25.09 15.17 26.81
N LYS A 247 26.19 15.29 26.04
CA LYS A 247 26.47 16.49 25.26
C LYS A 247 26.02 16.41 23.79
N LEU A 248 26.04 15.23 23.22
CA LEU A 248 25.75 15.02 21.80
C LEU A 248 24.53 14.13 21.60
N LEU A 249 23.72 14.47 20.60
CA LEU A 249 22.64 13.64 20.08
C LEU A 249 23.09 13.11 18.71
N ALA A 250 23.21 11.79 18.56
CA ALA A 250 23.37 11.13 17.28
C ALA A 250 21.99 10.75 16.71
N PHE A 251 21.80 10.89 15.41
CA PHE A 251 20.55 10.57 14.71
C PHE A 251 20.77 10.34 13.23
N VAL A 252 19.78 9.76 12.56
CA VAL A 252 19.80 9.51 11.11
C VAL A 252 18.98 10.58 10.40
N LYS A 253 19.56 11.11 9.31
CA LYS A 253 18.95 12.12 8.45
C LYS A 253 19.11 11.74 6.99
N ARG A 254 18.11 12.02 6.13
CA ARG A 254 18.21 11.80 4.69
C ARG A 254 18.78 13.03 4.00
N ILE A 255 19.89 12.86 3.31
CA ILE A 255 20.49 13.92 2.48
C ILE A 255 20.44 13.47 1.02
N ARG A 256 19.51 14.07 0.27
CA ARG A 256 19.16 13.63 -1.08
C ARG A 256 18.75 12.15 -1.09
N LEU A 257 19.58 11.26 -1.63
CA LEU A 257 19.32 9.82 -1.71
C LEU A 257 20.04 9.00 -0.63
N LYS A 258 20.87 9.62 0.19
CA LYS A 258 21.69 8.94 1.21
C LYS A 258 21.10 9.09 2.60
N SER A 259 21.10 8.02 3.37
CA SER A 259 20.93 8.08 4.83
C SER A 259 22.28 8.38 5.47
N VAL A 260 22.31 9.38 6.32
CA VAL A 260 23.55 9.96 6.89
C VAL A 260 23.41 10.01 8.40
N LEU A 261 24.45 9.57 9.10
CA LEU A 261 24.55 9.73 10.55
C LEU A 261 25.00 11.17 10.87
N TYR A 262 24.20 11.83 11.67
CA TYR A 262 24.44 13.21 12.13
C TYR A 262 24.69 13.25 13.62
N LEU A 263 25.42 14.26 14.05
CA LEU A 263 25.52 14.69 15.45
C LEU A 263 24.92 16.07 15.60
N GLN A 264 24.30 16.30 16.77
CA GLN A 264 23.88 17.62 17.24
C GLN A 264 24.50 17.91 18.60
N ASN A 265 25.10 19.08 18.79
CA ASN A 265 25.47 19.57 20.10
C ASN A 265 24.20 20.05 20.83
N LEU A 266 23.85 19.39 21.93
CA LEU A 266 22.61 19.66 22.66
C LEU A 266 22.59 21.04 23.35
N ALA A 267 23.75 21.66 23.58
CA ALA A 267 23.84 22.98 24.18
C ALA A 267 23.71 24.11 23.15
N THR A 268 24.26 23.92 21.94
CA THR A 268 24.28 24.95 20.90
C THR A 268 23.24 24.75 19.81
N GLY A 269 22.76 23.51 19.62
CA GLY A 269 21.88 23.12 18.53
C GLY A 269 22.59 22.94 17.18
N GLU A 270 23.92 23.07 17.13
CA GLU A 270 24.70 22.86 15.91
C GLU A 270 24.66 21.40 15.46
N GLU A 271 24.44 21.16 14.16
CA GLU A 271 24.36 19.84 13.53
C GLU A 271 25.42 19.65 12.47
N TRP A 272 26.04 18.44 12.41
CA TRP A 272 27.00 18.11 11.36
C TRP A 272 26.96 16.60 11.03
N PRO A 273 27.27 16.22 9.76
CA PRO A 273 27.35 14.83 9.37
C PRO A 273 28.66 14.19 9.87
N VAL A 274 28.58 12.90 10.24
CA VAL A 274 29.78 12.12 10.66
C VAL A 274 29.98 10.84 9.86
N TYR A 275 28.92 10.32 9.18
CA TYR A 275 29.06 9.16 8.30
C TYR A 275 27.93 9.15 7.25
N ASP A 276 28.30 9.05 5.94
CA ASP A 276 27.36 9.22 4.82
C ASP A 276 27.12 7.96 3.98
N ASP A 277 27.50 6.78 4.51
CA ASP A 277 27.38 5.50 3.81
C ASP A 277 26.52 4.47 4.58
N LEU A 278 25.51 4.94 5.30
CA LEU A 278 24.52 4.09 5.96
C LEU A 278 23.70 3.27 4.95
N SER A 279 23.10 2.17 5.41
CA SER A 279 21.97 1.56 4.69
C SER A 279 20.82 2.55 4.58
N LYS A 280 20.00 2.42 3.54
CA LYS A 280 18.84 3.31 3.36
C LYS A 280 17.89 3.18 4.55
N ASP A 281 17.53 4.30 5.19
CA ASP A 281 16.49 4.36 6.21
C ASP A 281 15.10 4.12 5.60
N GLN A 282 14.11 3.90 6.46
CA GLN A 282 12.75 3.55 6.07
C GLN A 282 11.75 4.69 6.33
N GLN A 283 12.15 5.95 6.21
CA GLN A 283 11.27 7.08 6.49
C GLN A 283 9.98 7.08 5.65
N GLU A 284 10.03 6.59 4.40
CA GLU A 284 8.89 6.55 3.49
C GLU A 284 7.91 5.40 3.78
N THR A 285 8.30 4.47 4.63
CA THR A 285 7.51 3.26 4.92
C THR A 285 6.80 3.34 6.27
N TRP A 286 5.93 2.40 6.54
CA TRP A 286 5.37 2.18 7.87
C TRP A 286 6.27 1.24 8.66
N ALA A 287 7.28 1.82 9.30
CA ALA A 287 8.38 1.11 9.95
C ALA A 287 8.15 0.94 11.46
N ILE A 288 7.22 0.06 11.87
CA ILE A 288 6.82 -0.09 13.28
C ILE A 288 7.93 -0.59 14.21
N PHE A 289 8.95 -1.24 13.67
CA PHE A 289 10.13 -1.68 14.44
C PHE A 289 11.27 -0.66 14.42
N GLY A 290 11.03 0.52 13.86
CA GLY A 290 11.99 1.60 13.77
C GLY A 290 12.38 1.94 12.34
N VAL A 291 12.67 3.21 12.14
CA VAL A 291 13.03 3.81 10.83
C VAL A 291 14.48 3.49 10.45
N TYR A 292 15.33 3.25 11.44
CA TYR A 292 16.70 2.74 11.30
C TYR A 292 17.00 1.78 12.44
N PRO A 293 17.92 0.79 12.28
CA PRO A 293 18.34 -0.09 13.37
C PRO A 293 18.93 0.66 14.55
N ASN A 294 18.82 0.09 15.74
CA ASN A 294 19.49 0.62 16.93
C ASN A 294 21.00 0.67 16.73
N PHE A 295 21.60 1.74 17.19
CA PHE A 295 23.04 1.91 17.34
C PHE A 295 23.33 2.50 18.72
N ASN A 296 24.58 2.47 19.19
CA ASN A 296 24.92 3.05 20.47
C ASN A 296 26.33 3.60 20.51
N TRP A 297 26.56 4.47 21.47
CA TRP A 297 27.87 5.01 21.80
C TRP A 297 28.73 4.03 22.61
N THR A 298 30.03 4.16 22.52
CA THR A 298 30.95 3.59 23.53
C THR A 298 30.84 4.40 24.83
N PRO A 299 31.07 3.81 26.01
CA PRO A 299 30.90 4.48 27.30
C PRO A 299 31.75 5.76 27.46
N ASP A 300 32.84 5.91 26.74
CA ASP A 300 33.71 7.07 26.76
C ASP A 300 33.25 8.22 25.85
N SER A 301 32.08 8.06 25.18
CA SER A 301 31.49 9.03 24.25
C SER A 301 32.36 9.37 23.02
N LYS A 302 33.31 8.52 22.65
CA LYS A 302 34.24 8.79 21.54
C LYS A 302 33.89 8.06 20.25
N ASN A 303 33.17 6.95 20.36
CA ASN A 303 32.86 6.14 19.21
C ASN A 303 31.36 5.80 19.17
N ILE A 304 30.87 5.56 17.95
CA ILE A 304 29.52 5.04 17.70
C ILE A 304 29.65 3.68 17.03
N ILE A 305 28.99 2.68 17.62
CA ILE A 305 28.86 1.34 17.03
C ILE A 305 27.51 1.27 16.34
N PHE A 306 27.50 0.92 15.04
CA PHE A 306 26.27 0.92 14.25
C PHE A 306 26.29 -0.16 13.17
N TYR A 307 25.11 -0.48 12.67
CA TYR A 307 24.89 -1.34 11.51
C TYR A 307 24.90 -0.51 10.22
N ALA A 308 25.60 -0.98 9.20
CA ALA A 308 25.42 -0.53 7.82
C ALA A 308 25.87 -1.61 6.83
N LYS A 309 25.10 -1.78 5.73
CA LYS A 309 25.44 -2.64 4.59
C LYS A 309 25.89 -4.06 4.97
N GLY A 310 25.15 -4.67 5.88
CA GLY A 310 25.40 -6.06 6.31
C GLY A 310 26.43 -6.22 7.40
N LYS A 311 27.13 -5.19 7.82
CA LYS A 311 28.24 -5.24 8.77
C LYS A 311 28.02 -4.36 10.00
N ILE A 312 28.78 -4.62 11.03
CA ILE A 312 28.88 -3.77 12.23
C ILE A 312 30.11 -2.86 12.08
N TRP A 313 29.94 -1.60 12.39
CA TRP A 313 30.96 -0.57 12.24
C TRP A 313 31.25 0.13 13.55
N ASN A 314 32.51 0.53 13.72
CA ASN A 314 33.01 1.40 14.80
C ASN A 314 33.45 2.71 14.18
N LEU A 315 32.78 3.83 14.47
CA LEU A 315 33.10 5.17 14.00
C LEU A 315 33.72 6.00 15.13
N ASP A 316 34.93 6.43 14.99
CA ASP A 316 35.52 7.47 15.84
C ASP A 316 34.98 8.85 15.41
N ILE A 317 34.29 9.55 16.32
CA ILE A 317 33.61 10.81 15.98
C ILE A 317 34.58 12.01 15.80
N ASN A 318 35.82 11.91 16.26
CA ASN A 318 36.80 12.99 16.13
C ASN A 318 37.59 12.89 14.82
N THR A 319 37.94 11.67 14.42
CA THR A 319 38.69 11.41 13.18
C THR A 319 37.80 11.09 11.99
N LEU A 320 36.51 10.81 12.23
CA LEU A 320 35.53 10.33 11.25
C LEU A 320 35.94 9.03 10.54
N ASN A 321 36.84 8.26 11.18
CA ASN A 321 37.27 6.98 10.66
C ASN A 321 36.33 5.87 11.10
N ALA A 322 35.71 5.17 10.15
CA ALA A 322 34.83 4.03 10.39
C ALA A 322 35.56 2.72 10.05
N VAL A 323 35.62 1.81 11.00
CA VAL A 323 36.29 0.49 10.84
C VAL A 323 35.24 -0.61 11.06
N SER A 324 35.18 -1.59 10.16
CA SER A 324 34.30 -2.75 10.32
C SER A 324 34.75 -3.63 11.48
N ILE A 325 33.83 -4.03 12.33
CA ILE A 325 34.02 -5.03 13.38
C ILE A 325 33.66 -6.40 12.78
N PRO A 326 34.64 -7.31 12.60
CA PRO A 326 34.36 -8.61 12.01
C PRO A 326 33.60 -9.49 12.98
N PHE A 327 32.57 -10.20 12.48
CA PHE A 327 31.83 -11.18 13.27
C PHE A 327 31.51 -12.43 12.44
N GLU A 328 31.29 -13.54 13.12
CA GLU A 328 30.76 -14.77 12.53
C GLU A 328 29.66 -15.31 13.42
N VAL A 329 28.48 -15.51 12.86
CA VAL A 329 27.34 -16.15 13.53
C VAL A 329 27.13 -17.54 12.93
N THR A 330 27.00 -18.55 13.79
CA THR A 330 26.46 -19.87 13.40
C THR A 330 25.11 -20.02 14.07
N SER A 331 24.05 -19.90 13.29
CA SER A 331 22.65 -20.04 13.71
C SER A 331 22.11 -21.42 13.34
N GLN A 332 21.39 -22.04 14.25
CA GLN A 332 20.64 -23.25 13.99
C GLN A 332 19.14 -22.93 13.93
N GLN A 333 18.61 -22.78 12.74
CA GLN A 333 17.22 -22.44 12.51
C GLN A 333 16.35 -23.70 12.34
N THR A 334 15.14 -23.68 12.92
CA THR A 334 14.13 -24.71 12.67
C THR A 334 13.12 -24.17 11.65
N ILE A 335 13.19 -24.65 10.42
CA ILE A 335 12.33 -24.19 9.33
C ILE A 335 11.16 -25.16 9.18
N THR A 336 9.95 -24.66 9.32
CA THR A 336 8.71 -25.41 9.06
C THR A 336 8.51 -25.52 7.55
N ASP A 337 8.04 -26.66 7.07
CA ASP A 337 7.74 -26.82 5.65
C ASP A 337 6.66 -25.84 5.22
N ALA A 338 6.96 -25.05 4.20
CA ALA A 338 6.02 -24.10 3.64
C ALA A 338 4.89 -24.83 2.89
N LEU A 339 3.69 -24.26 2.93
CA LEU A 339 2.61 -24.67 2.05
C LEU A 339 2.99 -24.31 0.61
N HIS A 340 3.27 -25.31 -0.22
CA HIS A 340 3.53 -25.12 -1.63
C HIS A 340 2.25 -25.25 -2.44
N PHE A 341 1.82 -24.15 -3.05
CA PHE A 341 0.79 -24.19 -4.09
C PHE A 341 1.50 -24.17 -5.44
N PRO A 342 1.49 -25.31 -6.19
CA PRO A 342 2.10 -25.34 -7.51
C PRO A 342 1.45 -24.28 -8.40
N GLN A 343 2.21 -23.29 -8.80
CA GLN A 343 1.75 -22.27 -9.74
C GLN A 343 2.44 -22.48 -11.08
N ARG A 344 1.63 -22.54 -12.13
CA ARG A 344 2.17 -22.54 -13.49
C ARG A 344 2.66 -21.13 -13.81
N VAL A 345 3.98 -20.96 -13.81
CA VAL A 345 4.64 -19.66 -14.00
C VAL A 345 4.45 -19.12 -15.42
N PHE A 346 4.41 -20.03 -16.41
CA PHE A 346 4.25 -19.68 -17.82
C PHE A 346 3.13 -20.49 -18.47
N GLN A 347 2.34 -19.83 -19.31
CA GLN A 347 1.34 -20.44 -20.18
C GLN A 347 1.48 -19.81 -21.56
N ASP A 348 1.45 -20.63 -22.63
CA ASP A 348 1.55 -20.14 -24.01
C ASP A 348 0.38 -19.22 -24.39
N GLU A 349 -0.79 -19.50 -23.80
CA GLU A 349 -2.02 -18.71 -23.95
C GLU A 349 -2.71 -18.54 -22.61
N PHE A 350 -3.40 -17.44 -22.46
CA PHE A 350 -4.25 -17.17 -21.29
C PHE A 350 -5.57 -16.53 -21.70
N THR A 351 -6.59 -16.72 -20.86
CA THR A 351 -7.87 -16.01 -21.01
C THR A 351 -7.84 -14.78 -20.11
N ALA A 352 -8.16 -13.59 -20.67
CA ALA A 352 -8.21 -12.35 -19.91
C ALA A 352 -9.24 -12.46 -18.77
N LYS A 353 -8.77 -12.26 -17.53
CA LYS A 353 -9.61 -12.33 -16.33
C LYS A 353 -10.30 -11.02 -15.98
N MET A 354 -9.83 -9.91 -16.58
CA MET A 354 -10.35 -8.56 -16.33
C MET A 354 -10.66 -7.88 -17.64
N ILE A 355 -11.88 -7.41 -17.77
CA ILE A 355 -12.36 -6.57 -18.86
C ILE A 355 -12.64 -5.18 -18.29
N ARG A 356 -12.03 -4.17 -18.87
CA ARG A 356 -12.08 -2.79 -18.36
C ARG A 356 -12.80 -1.86 -19.33
N GLN A 357 -13.41 -0.81 -18.80
CA GLN A 357 -13.95 0.33 -19.54
C GLN A 357 -14.88 -0.10 -20.71
N LEU A 358 -15.66 -1.16 -20.49
CA LEU A 358 -16.55 -1.70 -21.49
C LEU A 358 -17.66 -0.68 -21.83
N ASN A 359 -17.90 -0.51 -23.12
CA ASN A 359 -19.00 0.26 -23.68
C ASN A 359 -19.77 -0.57 -24.71
N THR A 360 -21.09 -0.43 -24.73
CA THR A 360 -21.97 -1.17 -25.65
C THR A 360 -22.37 -0.29 -26.82
N SER A 361 -22.41 -0.88 -28.03
CA SER A 361 -22.88 -0.18 -29.24
C SER A 361 -24.35 0.30 -29.10
N PRO A 362 -24.73 1.37 -29.82
CA PRO A 362 -26.09 1.92 -29.72
C PRO A 362 -27.21 0.94 -30.05
N ASP A 363 -26.95 -0.07 -30.89
CA ASP A 363 -27.89 -1.14 -31.24
C ASP A 363 -27.82 -2.36 -30.28
N GLY A 364 -26.92 -2.32 -29.28
CA GLY A 364 -26.75 -3.39 -28.30
C GLY A 364 -26.09 -4.66 -28.80
N LYS A 365 -25.59 -4.69 -30.04
CA LYS A 365 -25.06 -5.93 -30.65
C LYS A 365 -23.58 -6.12 -30.48
N GLN A 366 -22.84 -5.07 -30.16
CA GLN A 366 -21.38 -5.10 -29.98
C GLN A 366 -20.98 -4.47 -28.66
N VAL A 367 -19.85 -4.92 -28.16
CA VAL A 367 -19.16 -4.30 -27.01
C VAL A 367 -17.73 -3.99 -27.40
N ALA A 368 -17.26 -2.81 -26.99
CA ALA A 368 -15.86 -2.41 -27.06
C ALA A 368 -15.30 -2.35 -25.63
N PHE A 369 -14.09 -2.81 -25.40
CA PHE A 369 -13.49 -2.88 -24.09
C PHE A 369 -11.97 -2.87 -24.13
N ASN A 370 -11.34 -2.47 -23.03
CA ASN A 370 -9.90 -2.60 -22.84
C ASN A 370 -9.58 -3.92 -22.10
N ALA A 371 -8.56 -4.61 -22.59
CA ALA A 371 -7.93 -5.73 -21.88
C ALA A 371 -6.46 -5.85 -22.33
N ALA A 372 -5.56 -6.22 -21.38
CA ALA A 372 -4.12 -6.39 -21.64
C ALA A 372 -3.46 -5.23 -22.42
N GLY A 373 -3.92 -3.99 -22.14
CA GLY A 373 -3.36 -2.76 -22.74
C GLY A 373 -3.95 -2.33 -24.07
N TYR A 374 -4.92 -3.06 -24.64
CA TYR A 374 -5.47 -2.76 -25.96
C TYR A 374 -6.99 -2.75 -25.96
N VAL A 375 -7.58 -2.07 -26.94
CA VAL A 375 -9.03 -2.05 -27.15
C VAL A 375 -9.45 -3.14 -28.13
N TYR A 376 -10.47 -3.88 -27.70
CA TYR A 376 -11.08 -4.96 -28.47
C TYR A 376 -12.55 -4.66 -28.73
N ILE A 377 -13.08 -5.22 -29.83
CA ILE A 377 -14.51 -5.23 -30.13
C ILE A 377 -15.00 -6.67 -30.24
N LYS A 378 -16.21 -6.94 -29.74
CA LYS A 378 -16.85 -8.26 -29.83
C LYS A 378 -18.31 -8.09 -30.20
N THR A 379 -18.78 -8.89 -31.19
CA THR A 379 -20.21 -9.06 -31.46
C THR A 379 -20.83 -10.01 -30.42
N LEU A 380 -21.89 -9.61 -29.78
CA LEU A 380 -22.59 -10.39 -28.77
C LEU A 380 -23.56 -11.39 -29.41
N PRO A 381 -23.85 -12.55 -28.75
CA PRO A 381 -23.15 -13.06 -27.56
C PRO A 381 -21.86 -13.81 -27.91
N ASP A 382 -21.74 -14.43 -29.09
CA ASP A 382 -20.75 -15.50 -29.37
C ASP A 382 -19.61 -15.08 -30.29
N GLY A 383 -19.52 -13.78 -30.68
CA GLY A 383 -18.42 -13.29 -31.53
C GLY A 383 -17.06 -13.46 -30.89
N ILE A 384 -16.02 -13.56 -31.70
CA ILE A 384 -14.63 -13.61 -31.24
C ILE A 384 -14.14 -12.17 -31.07
N PRO A 385 -13.57 -11.79 -29.89
CA PRO A 385 -12.99 -10.46 -29.72
C PRO A 385 -11.83 -10.21 -30.69
N ALA A 386 -11.81 -9.04 -31.32
CA ALA A 386 -10.73 -8.61 -32.21
C ALA A 386 -10.25 -7.21 -31.82
N ARG A 387 -8.96 -6.90 -32.00
CA ARG A 387 -8.43 -5.55 -31.81
C ARG A 387 -9.04 -4.59 -32.83
N ILE A 388 -9.22 -3.33 -32.39
CA ILE A 388 -9.77 -2.27 -33.28
C ILE A 388 -8.74 -1.76 -34.30
N ASP A 389 -7.47 -1.82 -33.96
CA ASP A 389 -6.35 -1.49 -34.84
C ASP A 389 -5.12 -2.37 -34.56
N SER A 390 -3.98 -2.07 -35.18
CA SER A 390 -2.74 -2.83 -35.10
C SER A 390 -1.59 -2.04 -34.46
N THR A 391 -1.86 -0.91 -33.81
CA THR A 391 -0.81 -0.09 -33.21
C THR A 391 -0.14 -0.83 -32.04
N ALA A 392 1.09 -0.44 -31.70
CA ALA A 392 1.79 -0.92 -30.52
C ALA A 392 1.52 -0.05 -29.28
N ASP A 393 0.85 1.09 -29.44
CA ASP A 393 0.51 2.00 -28.35
C ASP A 393 -0.58 1.41 -27.47
N PHE A 394 -0.56 1.69 -26.18
CA PHE A 394 -1.62 1.28 -25.28
C PHE A 394 -2.92 2.03 -25.60
N GLU A 395 -4.05 1.33 -25.50
CA GLU A 395 -5.37 1.83 -25.84
C GLU A 395 -6.35 1.60 -24.69
N TYR A 396 -7.21 2.58 -24.40
CA TYR A 396 -8.19 2.47 -23.33
C TYR A 396 -9.37 3.44 -23.51
N GLU A 397 -10.39 3.28 -22.66
CA GLU A 397 -11.62 4.09 -22.60
C GLU A 397 -12.37 4.21 -23.94
N PRO A 398 -12.72 3.07 -24.58
CA PRO A 398 -13.44 3.09 -25.85
C PRO A 398 -14.88 3.58 -25.66
N GLN A 399 -15.37 4.36 -26.66
CA GLN A 399 -16.73 4.86 -26.67
C GLN A 399 -17.29 4.85 -28.10
N PHE A 400 -18.41 4.19 -28.33
CA PHE A 400 -19.07 4.21 -29.64
C PHE A 400 -19.64 5.60 -29.96
N SER A 401 -19.62 5.96 -31.25
CA SER A 401 -20.39 7.10 -31.77
C SER A 401 -21.90 6.81 -31.68
N PRO A 402 -22.76 7.84 -31.60
CA PRO A 402 -24.20 7.66 -31.52
C PRO A 402 -24.83 6.91 -32.71
N ASP A 403 -24.18 6.91 -33.87
CA ASP A 403 -24.60 6.15 -35.07
C ASP A 403 -23.99 4.73 -35.12
N GLY A 404 -23.10 4.38 -34.18
CA GLY A 404 -22.43 3.09 -34.10
C GLY A 404 -21.37 2.82 -35.17
N LYS A 405 -21.00 3.81 -35.99
CA LYS A 405 -20.08 3.61 -37.12
C LYS A 405 -18.62 3.86 -36.76
N SER A 406 -18.37 4.56 -35.68
CA SER A 406 -17.03 4.91 -35.21
C SER A 406 -16.87 4.63 -33.73
N LEU A 407 -15.64 4.58 -33.30
CA LEU A 407 -15.26 4.46 -31.91
C LEU A 407 -14.19 5.50 -31.59
N ILE A 408 -14.34 6.22 -30.48
CA ILE A 408 -13.25 7.03 -29.94
C ILE A 408 -12.61 6.28 -28.79
N TYR A 409 -11.32 6.47 -28.62
CA TYR A 409 -10.54 5.87 -27.53
C TYR A 409 -9.34 6.74 -27.21
N VAL A 410 -8.70 6.49 -26.08
CA VAL A 410 -7.45 7.12 -25.69
C VAL A 410 -6.31 6.16 -25.99
N ASP A 411 -5.22 6.65 -26.55
CA ASP A 411 -3.96 5.93 -26.65
C ASP A 411 -2.93 6.48 -25.66
N TRP A 412 -1.85 5.73 -25.47
CA TRP A 412 -0.69 6.14 -24.71
C TRP A 412 0.60 5.61 -25.32
N ASN A 413 1.53 6.53 -25.50
CA ASN A 413 2.90 6.24 -25.89
C ASN A 413 3.86 7.03 -24.99
N ASP A 414 4.95 6.41 -24.52
CA ASP A 414 5.85 7.06 -23.58
C ASP A 414 6.56 8.30 -24.13
N GLU A 415 6.75 8.39 -25.45
CA GLU A 415 7.36 9.55 -26.10
C GLU A 415 6.32 10.62 -26.49
N LEU A 416 5.22 10.18 -27.09
CA LEU A 416 4.19 11.07 -27.63
C LEU A 416 3.14 11.44 -26.58
N LYS A 417 3.10 10.72 -25.44
CA LYS A 417 2.06 10.80 -24.41
C LYS A 417 0.70 10.38 -24.95
N GLY A 418 -0.38 10.71 -24.20
CA GLY A 418 -1.72 10.32 -24.64
C GLY A 418 -2.26 11.15 -25.78
N SER A 419 -3.22 10.59 -26.51
CA SER A 419 -4.08 11.29 -27.44
C SER A 419 -5.48 10.68 -27.47
N ILE A 420 -6.45 11.43 -27.99
CA ILE A 420 -7.77 10.91 -28.34
C ILE A 420 -7.77 10.58 -29.81
N ASN A 421 -8.13 9.35 -30.14
CA ASN A 421 -8.22 8.85 -31.50
C ASN A 421 -9.66 8.44 -31.84
N LYS A 422 -9.99 8.47 -33.14
CA LYS A 422 -11.23 7.97 -33.67
C LYS A 422 -10.93 6.93 -34.75
N VAL A 423 -11.52 5.75 -34.63
CA VAL A 423 -11.47 4.72 -35.67
C VAL A 423 -12.83 4.57 -36.36
N ASP A 424 -12.85 4.51 -37.69
CA ASP A 424 -14.00 4.11 -38.46
C ASP A 424 -14.09 2.57 -38.43
N LEU A 425 -15.20 2.03 -37.98
CA LEU A 425 -15.37 0.59 -37.80
C LEU A 425 -15.57 -0.21 -39.08
N THR A 426 -15.76 0.46 -40.21
CA THR A 426 -15.90 -0.18 -41.51
C THR A 426 -14.56 -0.24 -42.26
N THR A 427 -13.82 0.88 -42.23
CA THR A 427 -12.56 1.01 -42.98
C THR A 427 -11.33 0.72 -42.09
N HIS A 428 -11.48 0.71 -40.79
CA HIS A 428 -10.42 0.65 -39.79
C HIS A 428 -9.42 1.83 -39.89
N PHE A 429 -9.83 2.92 -40.51
CA PHE A 429 -9.01 4.12 -40.60
C PHE A 429 -9.02 4.87 -39.26
N VAL A 430 -7.82 5.11 -38.73
CA VAL A 430 -7.61 5.82 -37.45
C VAL A 430 -7.29 7.29 -37.72
N THR A 431 -7.97 8.18 -37.04
CA THR A 431 -7.72 9.63 -37.06
C THR A 431 -7.37 10.11 -35.68
N ARG A 432 -6.19 10.70 -35.51
CA ARG A 432 -5.81 11.38 -34.27
C ARG A 432 -6.56 12.71 -34.16
N LEU A 433 -7.30 12.91 -33.03
CA LEU A 433 -8.15 14.10 -32.87
C LEU A 433 -7.46 15.19 -32.04
N THR A 434 -6.53 14.85 -31.15
CA THR A 434 -5.79 15.80 -30.30
C THR A 434 -4.34 15.91 -30.76
N ALA A 435 -3.83 17.12 -30.83
CA ALA A 435 -2.45 17.40 -31.25
C ALA A 435 -1.47 17.52 -30.06
N ASP A 436 -1.94 18.04 -28.94
CA ASP A 436 -1.11 18.31 -27.78
C ASP A 436 -0.79 17.00 -27.01
N LYS A 437 0.44 16.91 -26.50
CA LYS A 437 0.83 15.86 -25.55
C LYS A 437 0.09 16.05 -24.24
N GLY A 438 -0.43 14.98 -23.65
CA GLY A 438 -1.14 15.08 -22.37
C GLY A 438 -1.65 13.74 -21.87
N LEU A 439 -2.30 13.77 -20.72
CA LEU A 439 -3.08 12.67 -20.17
C LEU A 439 -4.55 12.93 -20.46
N TYR A 440 -5.16 12.10 -21.26
CA TYR A 440 -6.55 12.23 -21.69
C TYR A 440 -7.39 11.13 -21.05
N TYR A 441 -8.63 11.46 -20.65
CA TYR A 441 -9.54 10.55 -19.96
C TYR A 441 -10.99 10.78 -20.35
N ALA A 442 -11.78 9.73 -20.27
CA ALA A 442 -13.23 9.71 -20.38
C ALA A 442 -13.79 10.47 -21.60
N PRO A 443 -13.26 10.22 -22.82
CA PRO A 443 -13.81 10.86 -24.00
C PRO A 443 -15.22 10.34 -24.26
N LYS A 444 -16.18 11.25 -24.53
CA LYS A 444 -17.56 10.92 -24.88
C LYS A 444 -18.08 11.79 -25.99
N PHE A 445 -18.86 11.20 -26.90
CA PHE A 445 -19.58 11.97 -27.89
C PHE A 445 -20.77 12.74 -27.27
N SER A 446 -21.12 13.88 -27.88
CA SER A 446 -22.46 14.44 -27.73
C SER A 446 -23.52 13.49 -28.31
N ASN A 447 -24.78 13.61 -27.88
CA ASN A 447 -25.86 12.77 -28.43
C ASN A 447 -26.08 12.96 -29.94
N LYS A 448 -25.78 14.17 -30.43
CA LYS A 448 -25.78 14.48 -31.88
C LYS A 448 -24.57 13.94 -32.63
N GLY A 449 -23.50 13.55 -31.89
CA GLY A 449 -22.27 13.05 -32.51
C GLY A 449 -21.35 14.11 -33.12
N ASP A 450 -21.66 15.39 -32.96
CA ASP A 450 -20.92 16.52 -33.58
C ASP A 450 -19.78 17.02 -32.68
N LYS A 451 -19.78 16.68 -31.38
CA LYS A 451 -18.78 17.09 -30.40
C LYS A 451 -18.27 15.93 -29.60
N ILE A 452 -17.11 16.13 -29.01
CA ILE A 452 -16.49 15.23 -27.99
C ILE A 452 -16.19 16.06 -26.77
N ILE A 453 -16.56 15.53 -25.60
CA ILE A 453 -16.17 16.02 -24.28
C ILE A 453 -15.17 15.06 -23.68
N PHE A 454 -14.17 15.55 -22.96
CA PHE A 454 -13.14 14.73 -22.31
C PHE A 454 -12.49 15.48 -21.17
N ARG A 455 -11.75 14.76 -20.33
CA ARG A 455 -10.88 15.33 -19.31
C ARG A 455 -9.43 15.28 -19.77
N LYS A 456 -8.68 16.36 -19.50
CA LYS A 456 -7.22 16.39 -19.53
C LYS A 456 -6.70 16.40 -18.09
N GLY A 457 -5.80 15.48 -17.76
CA GLY A 457 -5.31 15.26 -16.40
C GLY A 457 -4.19 16.21 -16.00
N GLU A 458 -3.93 16.27 -14.68
CA GLU A 458 -2.94 17.16 -14.06
C GLU A 458 -1.50 16.63 -14.20
N GLY A 459 -1.30 15.34 -14.45
CA GLY A 459 0.01 14.69 -14.49
C GLY A 459 0.05 13.46 -13.62
N ASN A 460 1.21 13.08 -13.13
CA ASN A 460 1.42 11.90 -12.28
C ASN A 460 1.48 12.31 -10.81
N ASP A 461 0.61 11.77 -9.99
CA ASP A 461 0.54 12.07 -8.54
C ASP A 461 1.81 11.68 -7.77
N VAL A 462 2.57 10.71 -8.28
CA VAL A 462 3.82 10.24 -7.64
C VAL A 462 5.01 11.12 -8.05
N LEU A 463 5.04 11.56 -9.32
CA LEU A 463 6.12 12.38 -9.88
C LEU A 463 5.83 13.88 -9.83
N GLY A 464 4.67 14.27 -9.29
CA GLY A 464 4.19 15.65 -9.27
C GLY A 464 3.47 16.05 -10.55
N TYR A 465 2.98 17.29 -10.59
CA TYR A 465 2.12 17.83 -11.64
C TYR A 465 2.89 18.34 -12.88
N SER A 466 4.15 18.04 -13.01
CA SER A 466 5.04 18.59 -14.05
C SER A 466 4.67 18.25 -15.49
N PHE A 467 3.80 17.26 -15.73
CA PHE A 467 3.38 16.83 -17.07
C PHE A 467 1.96 17.27 -17.44
N GLY A 468 1.20 17.82 -16.53
CA GLY A 468 -0.14 18.31 -16.78
C GLY A 468 -0.13 19.81 -17.13
N LYS A 469 -0.39 20.13 -18.40
CA LYS A 469 -0.59 21.51 -18.84
C LYS A 469 -2.08 21.77 -18.99
N ASP A 470 -2.59 22.80 -18.29
CA ASP A 470 -3.98 23.23 -18.35
C ASP A 470 -4.96 22.06 -18.15
N PRO A 471 -4.98 21.41 -16.96
CA PRO A 471 -5.89 20.31 -16.67
C PRO A 471 -7.35 20.77 -16.65
N GLY A 472 -8.30 19.85 -16.84
CA GLY A 472 -9.71 20.18 -16.78
C GLY A 472 -10.58 19.43 -17.78
N ILE A 473 -11.84 19.86 -17.88
CA ILE A 473 -12.83 19.34 -18.82
C ILE A 473 -12.81 20.20 -20.10
N TYR A 474 -12.74 19.53 -21.24
CA TYR A 474 -12.65 20.13 -22.56
C TYR A 474 -13.74 19.65 -23.49
N ILE A 475 -14.12 20.50 -24.44
CA ILE A 475 -14.99 20.17 -25.59
C ILE A 475 -14.24 20.47 -26.89
N MET A 476 -14.40 19.62 -27.90
CA MET A 476 -13.92 19.83 -29.25
C MET A 476 -14.91 19.29 -30.30
N PRO A 477 -14.83 19.68 -31.55
CA PRO A 477 -15.57 19.04 -32.65
C PRO A 477 -15.22 17.55 -32.78
N ALA A 478 -16.18 16.71 -33.15
CA ALA A 478 -15.94 15.26 -33.33
C ALA A 478 -15.06 14.94 -34.56
N THR A 479 -14.78 15.95 -35.38
CA THR A 479 -13.82 15.89 -36.51
C THR A 479 -12.39 16.25 -36.11
N GLY A 480 -12.14 16.56 -34.85
CA GLY A 480 -10.87 17.09 -34.33
C GLY A 480 -10.81 18.62 -34.38
N GLY A 481 -9.65 19.16 -33.99
CA GLY A 481 -9.41 20.60 -33.96
C GLY A 481 -8.96 21.05 -32.56
N LYS A 482 -8.92 22.38 -32.35
CA LYS A 482 -8.45 22.95 -31.07
C LYS A 482 -9.49 22.73 -29.97
N PRO A 483 -9.16 21.99 -28.86
CA PRO A 483 -10.05 21.83 -27.73
C PRO A 483 -10.27 23.17 -27.00
N LYS A 484 -11.48 23.36 -26.48
CA LYS A 484 -11.85 24.49 -25.64
C LYS A 484 -11.98 24.00 -24.18
N LEU A 485 -11.23 24.60 -23.25
CA LEU A 485 -11.40 24.37 -21.80
C LEU A 485 -12.78 24.90 -21.38
N VAL A 486 -13.50 24.07 -20.61
CA VAL A 486 -14.79 24.40 -20.01
C VAL A 486 -14.62 24.78 -18.55
N ILE A 487 -13.97 23.90 -17.77
CA ILE A 487 -13.56 24.12 -16.38
C ILE A 487 -12.23 23.41 -16.10
N ASP A 488 -11.51 23.86 -15.08
CA ASP A 488 -10.18 23.37 -14.71
C ASP A 488 -10.18 22.15 -13.76
N ASN A 489 -11.34 21.67 -13.37
CA ASN A 489 -11.50 20.52 -12.48
C ASN A 489 -12.60 19.57 -12.97
N GLY A 490 -12.85 18.50 -12.22
CA GLY A 490 -13.91 17.53 -12.50
C GLY A 490 -13.45 16.30 -13.30
N ILE A 491 -14.20 15.23 -13.14
CA ILE A 491 -13.93 13.91 -13.76
C ILE A 491 -15.22 13.36 -14.41
N TRP A 492 -15.04 12.45 -15.36
CA TRP A 492 -16.10 11.72 -16.05
C TRP A 492 -17.21 12.61 -16.64
N PRO A 493 -16.81 13.57 -17.47
CA PRO A 493 -17.77 14.48 -18.09
C PRO A 493 -18.67 13.77 -19.12
N GLN A 494 -19.91 14.23 -19.24
CA GLN A 494 -20.85 13.79 -20.28
C GLN A 494 -21.87 14.85 -20.55
N PHE A 495 -22.43 14.86 -21.76
CA PHE A 495 -23.52 15.75 -22.12
C PHE A 495 -24.85 15.31 -21.51
N SER A 496 -25.76 16.27 -21.28
CA SER A 496 -27.17 16.02 -21.00
C SER A 496 -27.88 15.48 -22.24
N THR A 497 -29.11 14.97 -22.06
CA THR A 497 -29.93 14.38 -23.11
C THR A 497 -30.06 15.26 -24.40
N ASP A 498 -30.12 16.56 -24.23
CA ASP A 498 -30.30 17.54 -25.30
C ASP A 498 -28.99 18.23 -25.73
N ASP A 499 -27.87 17.82 -25.19
CA ASP A 499 -26.52 18.39 -25.34
C ASP A 499 -26.40 19.86 -24.88
N SER A 500 -27.36 20.38 -24.11
CA SER A 500 -27.35 21.77 -23.63
C SER A 500 -26.52 21.96 -22.35
N LYS A 501 -26.31 20.90 -21.57
CA LYS A 501 -25.58 20.89 -20.31
C LYS A 501 -24.52 19.80 -20.27
N ILE A 502 -23.66 19.91 -19.28
CA ILE A 502 -22.62 18.96 -18.98
C ILE A 502 -22.83 18.44 -17.56
N TYR A 503 -22.86 17.12 -17.40
CA TYR A 503 -22.72 16.44 -16.13
C TYR A 503 -21.27 16.06 -15.91
N TYR A 504 -20.82 16.15 -14.66
CA TYR A 504 -19.47 15.73 -14.27
C TYR A 504 -19.44 15.36 -12.80
N GLN A 505 -18.37 14.71 -12.36
CA GLN A 505 -18.16 14.34 -10.97
C GLN A 505 -17.02 15.16 -10.38
N SER A 506 -17.12 15.45 -9.08
CA SER A 506 -16.11 16.16 -8.31
C SER A 506 -16.10 15.65 -6.87
N SER A 507 -15.36 16.29 -5.99
CA SER A 507 -15.34 16.00 -4.56
C SER A 507 -15.39 17.31 -3.78
N GLU A 508 -16.10 17.30 -2.65
CA GLU A 508 -16.16 18.40 -1.70
C GLU A 508 -15.81 17.81 -0.31
N GLY A 509 -14.60 18.05 0.17
CA GLY A 509 -14.05 17.34 1.31
C GLY A 509 -14.03 15.81 1.05
N ASP A 510 -14.61 15.06 1.95
CA ASP A 510 -14.70 13.59 1.82
C ASP A 510 -15.90 13.11 0.98
N LYS A 511 -16.79 14.02 0.58
CA LYS A 511 -17.99 13.68 -0.21
C LYS A 511 -17.69 13.71 -1.69
N LYS A 512 -18.20 12.71 -2.41
CA LYS A 512 -18.28 12.70 -3.88
C LYS A 512 -19.49 13.47 -4.31
N THR A 513 -19.36 14.27 -5.37
CA THR A 513 -20.44 15.12 -5.90
C THR A 513 -20.72 14.80 -7.36
N PHE A 514 -21.99 14.81 -7.74
CA PHE A 514 -22.44 14.78 -9.12
C PHE A 514 -22.98 16.15 -9.47
N MET A 515 -22.37 16.78 -10.45
CA MET A 515 -22.54 18.19 -10.81
C MET A 515 -23.17 18.34 -12.19
N VAL A 516 -23.83 19.48 -12.40
CA VAL A 516 -24.30 19.94 -13.70
C VAL A 516 -23.81 21.37 -13.95
N MET A 517 -23.52 21.71 -15.19
CA MET A 517 -23.17 23.06 -15.66
C MET A 517 -23.62 23.30 -17.10
N ASP A 518 -23.59 24.53 -17.55
CA ASP A 518 -23.78 24.85 -18.96
C ASP A 518 -22.52 24.46 -19.76
N THR A 519 -22.64 24.35 -21.09
CA THR A 519 -21.51 24.03 -21.98
C THR A 519 -20.41 25.10 -22.03
N THR A 520 -20.66 26.26 -21.38
CA THR A 520 -19.67 27.33 -21.18
C THR A 520 -18.89 27.20 -19.87
N GLY A 521 -19.27 26.28 -18.98
CA GLY A 521 -18.72 26.15 -17.61
C GLY A 521 -19.46 26.98 -16.55
N ALA A 522 -20.47 27.75 -16.95
CA ALA A 522 -21.29 28.57 -16.04
C ALA A 522 -22.43 27.76 -15.40
N ASN A 523 -23.09 28.39 -14.40
CA ASN A 523 -24.27 27.84 -13.72
C ASN A 523 -24.02 26.45 -13.08
N GLN A 524 -22.87 26.27 -12.47
CA GLN A 524 -22.51 25.02 -11.79
C GLN A 524 -23.44 24.74 -10.60
N LYS A 525 -23.96 23.52 -10.52
CA LYS A 525 -24.85 23.09 -9.44
C LYS A 525 -24.59 21.65 -9.05
N THR A 526 -24.52 21.38 -7.76
CA THR A 526 -24.51 20.01 -7.21
C THR A 526 -25.92 19.43 -7.26
N LEU A 527 -26.08 18.29 -7.92
CA LEU A 527 -27.34 17.53 -7.97
C LEU A 527 -27.39 16.45 -6.89
N TYR A 528 -26.29 15.71 -6.75
CA TYR A 528 -26.15 14.64 -5.76
C TYR A 528 -24.85 14.72 -5.02
N THR A 529 -24.87 14.30 -3.75
CA THR A 529 -23.68 14.01 -2.94
C THR A 529 -23.68 12.54 -2.53
N SER A 530 -22.53 11.97 -2.23
CA SER A 530 -22.42 10.62 -1.66
C SER A 530 -21.10 10.48 -0.90
N THR A 531 -21.10 9.69 0.15
CA THR A 531 -19.86 9.36 0.89
C THR A 531 -19.03 8.29 0.16
N TYR A 532 -19.71 7.29 -0.46
CA TYR A 532 -19.02 6.09 -0.96
C TYR A 532 -19.24 5.80 -2.45
N ALA A 533 -20.03 6.60 -3.16
CA ALA A 533 -20.23 6.38 -4.59
C ALA A 533 -18.92 6.61 -5.35
N THR A 534 -18.59 5.71 -6.28
CA THR A 534 -17.40 5.81 -7.13
C THR A 534 -17.73 6.18 -8.56
N GLN A 535 -18.95 5.94 -9.02
CA GLN A 535 -19.43 6.32 -10.35
C GLN A 535 -20.92 6.71 -10.29
N PHE A 536 -21.27 7.80 -10.98
CA PHE A 536 -22.64 8.21 -11.24
C PHE A 536 -22.90 8.15 -12.75
N ALA A 537 -24.01 7.54 -13.16
CA ALA A 537 -24.38 7.35 -14.54
C ALA A 537 -25.86 7.70 -14.74
N PRO A 538 -26.20 8.93 -15.10
CA PRO A 538 -27.57 9.27 -15.47
C PRO A 538 -27.97 8.55 -16.77
N SER A 539 -29.24 8.17 -16.89
CA SER A 539 -29.75 7.58 -18.12
C SER A 539 -29.79 8.60 -19.26
N PRO A 540 -29.68 8.17 -20.53
CA PRO A 540 -29.77 9.06 -21.69
C PRO A 540 -31.07 9.90 -21.73
N ASP A 541 -32.19 9.40 -21.24
CA ASP A 541 -33.46 10.13 -21.17
C ASP A 541 -33.59 11.05 -19.94
N GLY A 542 -32.59 11.04 -19.04
CA GLY A 542 -32.54 11.87 -17.83
C GLY A 542 -33.53 11.47 -16.72
N LYS A 543 -34.12 10.30 -16.79
CA LYS A 543 -35.13 9.84 -15.80
C LYS A 543 -34.55 8.99 -14.67
N TRP A 544 -33.39 8.39 -14.87
CA TRP A 544 -32.77 7.46 -13.95
C TRP A 544 -31.36 7.86 -13.58
N MET A 545 -30.97 7.57 -12.35
CA MET A 545 -29.60 7.64 -11.86
C MET A 545 -29.14 6.24 -11.48
N ALA A 546 -28.11 5.75 -12.16
CA ALA A 546 -27.34 4.59 -11.71
C ALA A 546 -26.08 5.05 -10.99
N PHE A 547 -25.67 4.32 -9.95
CA PHE A 547 -24.42 4.60 -9.23
C PHE A 547 -23.81 3.33 -8.67
N THR A 548 -22.49 3.39 -8.42
CA THR A 548 -21.78 2.33 -7.69
C THR A 548 -21.43 2.81 -6.30
N GLU A 549 -21.77 2.02 -5.30
CA GLU A 549 -21.44 2.26 -3.91
C GLU A 549 -20.89 0.98 -3.28
N LEU A 550 -19.70 1.05 -2.66
CA LEU A 550 -19.02 -0.11 -2.05
C LEU A 550 -19.08 -1.34 -2.97
N PHE A 551 -18.64 -1.13 -4.22
CA PHE A 551 -18.56 -2.11 -5.31
C PHE A 551 -19.89 -2.55 -5.95
N ASN A 552 -21.04 -2.31 -5.34
CA ASN A 552 -22.32 -2.71 -5.88
C ASN A 552 -22.97 -1.61 -6.75
N CYS A 553 -23.73 -2.03 -7.76
CA CYS A 553 -24.47 -1.14 -8.64
C CYS A 553 -25.91 -0.99 -8.15
N TYR A 554 -26.39 0.24 -8.15
CA TYR A 554 -27.74 0.63 -7.77
C TYR A 554 -28.38 1.50 -8.85
N ILE A 555 -29.70 1.52 -8.89
CA ILE A 555 -30.51 2.37 -9.75
C ILE A 555 -31.66 3.01 -8.95
N THR A 556 -31.94 4.26 -9.24
CA THR A 556 -33.05 5.04 -8.63
C THR A 556 -33.60 6.05 -9.65
N PRO A 557 -34.86 6.50 -9.54
CA PRO A 557 -35.34 7.64 -10.32
C PRO A 557 -34.46 8.88 -10.12
N MET A 558 -34.18 9.61 -11.18
CA MET A 558 -33.45 10.88 -11.08
C MET A 558 -34.43 12.00 -10.71
N VAL A 559 -34.17 12.67 -9.59
CA VAL A 559 -35.03 13.73 -9.07
C VAL A 559 -34.31 15.08 -8.99
N TYR A 560 -35.05 16.14 -9.27
CA TYR A 560 -34.59 17.53 -9.19
C TYR A 560 -35.37 18.26 -8.12
N THR A 561 -34.73 18.58 -7.01
CA THR A 561 -35.42 19.16 -5.83
C THR A 561 -35.01 20.61 -5.56
N GLY A 562 -34.15 21.20 -6.40
CA GLY A 562 -33.60 22.53 -6.17
C GLY A 562 -32.35 22.55 -5.27
N SER A 563 -32.14 21.54 -4.43
CA SER A 563 -30.96 21.33 -3.57
C SER A 563 -30.28 19.99 -3.87
N ALA A 564 -29.02 19.84 -3.47
CA ALA A 564 -28.30 18.58 -3.58
C ALA A 564 -28.96 17.48 -2.73
N GLN A 565 -29.09 16.29 -3.29
CA GLN A 565 -29.64 15.11 -2.60
C GLN A 565 -28.50 14.16 -2.23
N ASP A 566 -28.56 13.60 -1.02
CA ASP A 566 -27.61 12.54 -0.63
C ASP A 566 -28.01 11.21 -1.27
N LEU A 567 -27.08 10.58 -1.98
CA LEU A 567 -27.30 9.33 -2.70
C LEU A 567 -26.51 8.21 -2.03
N SER A 568 -27.24 7.23 -1.54
CA SER A 568 -26.67 6.11 -0.78
C SER A 568 -27.52 4.86 -0.97
N ALA A 569 -26.90 3.68 -0.87
CA ALA A 569 -27.56 2.39 -0.83
C ALA A 569 -28.57 2.25 0.32
N ALA A 570 -28.43 3.06 1.37
CA ALA A 570 -29.34 3.09 2.51
C ALA A 570 -30.53 4.05 2.32
N ASN A 571 -30.60 4.78 1.21
CA ASN A 571 -31.67 5.76 0.95
C ASN A 571 -33.02 5.07 0.82
N LYS A 572 -34.04 5.58 1.55
CA LYS A 572 -35.42 5.10 1.55
C LYS A 572 -36.42 6.14 1.08
N ALA A 573 -35.96 7.35 0.76
CA ALA A 573 -36.84 8.46 0.37
C ALA A 573 -37.45 8.27 -1.03
N ILE A 574 -36.74 7.58 -1.91
CA ILE A 574 -37.18 7.26 -3.27
C ILE A 574 -36.91 5.79 -3.58
N PRO A 575 -37.59 5.17 -4.54
CA PRO A 575 -37.32 3.78 -4.90
C PRO A 575 -35.86 3.56 -5.30
N LEU A 576 -35.27 2.53 -4.75
CA LEU A 576 -33.87 2.15 -5.00
C LEU A 576 -33.79 0.63 -5.20
N THR A 577 -33.12 0.19 -6.24
CA THR A 577 -32.89 -1.24 -6.50
C THR A 577 -31.41 -1.54 -6.63
N LYS A 578 -30.94 -2.55 -5.91
CA LYS A 578 -29.61 -3.14 -6.07
C LYS A 578 -29.62 -4.06 -7.28
N LEU A 579 -28.65 -3.91 -8.19
CA LEU A 579 -28.56 -4.67 -9.44
C LEU A 579 -27.57 -5.82 -9.40
N THR A 580 -26.59 -5.76 -8.55
CA THR A 580 -25.49 -6.73 -8.48
C THR A 580 -25.57 -7.57 -7.22
N LYS A 581 -25.12 -8.83 -7.29
CA LYS A 581 -24.93 -9.68 -6.12
C LYS A 581 -23.65 -9.31 -5.39
N ASP A 582 -22.51 -9.36 -6.07
CA ASP A 582 -21.19 -9.21 -5.50
C ASP A 582 -20.60 -7.83 -5.81
N ALA A 583 -20.45 -7.49 -7.10
CA ALA A 583 -19.88 -6.22 -7.55
C ALA A 583 -20.27 -5.91 -8.99
N GLY A 584 -19.99 -4.67 -9.42
CA GLY A 584 -20.09 -4.25 -10.82
C GLY A 584 -19.22 -3.03 -11.09
N THR A 585 -18.62 -2.99 -12.26
CA THR A 585 -17.76 -1.88 -12.71
C THR A 585 -18.17 -1.41 -14.09
N TYR A 586 -17.79 -0.17 -14.43
CA TYR A 586 -18.05 0.42 -15.75
C TYR A 586 -19.51 0.43 -16.13
N ILE A 587 -20.37 0.88 -15.18
CA ILE A 587 -21.79 0.99 -15.40
C ILE A 587 -22.11 1.98 -16.52
N HIS A 588 -23.00 1.60 -17.43
CA HIS A 588 -23.48 2.47 -18.51
C HIS A 588 -24.88 2.03 -18.98
N TRP A 589 -25.55 2.93 -19.67
CA TRP A 589 -26.91 2.73 -20.15
C TRP A 589 -26.97 2.32 -21.61
N SER A 590 -28.01 1.57 -21.99
CA SER A 590 -28.39 1.45 -23.38
C SER A 590 -28.92 2.82 -23.90
N LYS A 591 -28.80 3.04 -25.21
CA LYS A 591 -29.21 4.28 -25.84
C LYS A 591 -30.67 4.64 -25.57
N ASP A 592 -31.55 3.66 -25.49
CA ASP A 592 -32.99 3.79 -25.21
C ASP A 592 -33.33 3.93 -23.72
N SER A 593 -32.32 3.97 -22.84
CA SER A 593 -32.48 4.05 -21.37
C SER A 593 -33.24 2.88 -20.74
N GLN A 594 -33.41 1.76 -21.45
CA GLN A 594 -34.17 0.62 -20.94
C GLN A 594 -33.31 -0.39 -20.17
N LYS A 595 -31.99 -0.40 -20.43
CA LYS A 595 -31.07 -1.36 -19.82
C LYS A 595 -29.87 -0.67 -19.21
N LEU A 596 -29.47 -1.14 -18.01
CA LEU A 596 -28.18 -0.84 -17.43
C LEU A 596 -27.24 -2.02 -17.65
N MET A 597 -25.99 -1.72 -17.99
CA MET A 597 -24.93 -2.67 -18.26
C MET A 597 -23.76 -2.43 -17.33
N TRP A 598 -23.02 -3.51 -17.03
CA TRP A 598 -21.77 -3.46 -16.25
C TRP A 598 -20.90 -4.68 -16.52
N THR A 599 -19.67 -4.66 -16.00
CA THR A 599 -18.77 -5.81 -16.02
C THR A 599 -18.40 -6.27 -14.62
N LEU A 600 -18.05 -7.55 -14.50
CA LEU A 600 -17.38 -8.11 -13.32
C LEU A 600 -16.40 -9.18 -13.78
N GLY A 601 -15.08 -8.91 -13.60
CA GLY A 601 -14.04 -9.76 -14.14
C GLY A 601 -14.11 -9.88 -15.67
N PRO A 602 -14.18 -11.10 -16.23
CA PRO A 602 -14.29 -11.31 -17.68
C PRO A 602 -15.73 -11.26 -18.22
N LYS A 603 -16.71 -10.97 -17.36
CA LYS A 603 -18.13 -11.11 -17.69
C LYS A 603 -18.85 -9.78 -17.88
N TYR A 604 -19.79 -9.76 -18.81
CA TYR A 604 -20.70 -8.67 -19.12
C TYR A 604 -22.10 -9.01 -18.60
N PHE A 605 -22.75 -8.04 -17.98
CA PHE A 605 -24.09 -8.16 -17.41
C PHE A 605 -25.00 -7.07 -17.92
N THR A 606 -26.31 -7.39 -18.00
CA THR A 606 -27.35 -6.43 -18.35
C THR A 606 -28.53 -6.57 -17.43
N ARG A 607 -29.22 -5.48 -17.13
CA ARG A 607 -30.49 -5.48 -16.42
C ARG A 607 -31.47 -4.52 -17.06
N ASP A 608 -32.66 -5.02 -17.37
CA ASP A 608 -33.80 -4.22 -17.84
C ASP A 608 -34.46 -3.49 -16.66
N ILE A 609 -34.83 -2.21 -16.86
CA ILE A 609 -35.46 -1.42 -15.79
C ILE A 609 -36.85 -1.97 -15.43
N HIS A 610 -37.56 -2.61 -16.38
CA HIS A 610 -38.85 -3.25 -16.10
C HIS A 610 -38.73 -4.41 -15.13
N SER A 611 -37.59 -5.10 -15.12
CA SER A 611 -37.30 -6.15 -14.15
C SER A 611 -36.79 -5.62 -12.80
N ALA A 612 -36.44 -4.33 -12.73
CA ALA A 612 -35.93 -3.69 -11.52
C ALA A 612 -37.01 -3.00 -10.69
N PHE A 613 -38.08 -2.51 -11.34
CA PHE A 613 -39.15 -1.74 -10.69
C PHE A 613 -40.54 -2.12 -11.20
N ALA A 614 -41.40 -2.61 -10.31
CA ALA A 614 -42.79 -2.97 -10.62
C ALA A 614 -43.68 -1.79 -11.05
N PHE A 615 -43.30 -0.55 -10.67
CA PHE A 615 -44.07 0.66 -11.01
C PHE A 615 -43.75 1.19 -12.42
N VAL A 616 -42.72 0.70 -13.08
CA VAL A 616 -42.44 1.05 -14.48
C VAL A 616 -43.50 0.41 -15.35
N ASN A 617 -44.07 1.17 -16.29
CA ASN A 617 -45.12 0.67 -17.19
C ASN A 617 -44.62 -0.58 -17.94
N GLY A 618 -45.31 -1.69 -17.81
CA GLY A 618 -44.89 -3.01 -18.27
C GLY A 618 -43.85 -3.70 -17.37
N GLY A 619 -43.63 -3.17 -16.17
CA GLY A 619 -42.74 -3.79 -15.17
C GLY A 619 -43.29 -5.09 -14.60
N ASP A 620 -42.41 -5.98 -14.20
CA ASP A 620 -42.77 -7.25 -13.56
C ASP A 620 -43.39 -7.00 -12.19
N GLU A 621 -44.46 -7.72 -11.87
CA GLU A 621 -45.15 -7.64 -10.53
C GLU A 621 -44.21 -8.00 -9.38
N LYS A 622 -43.19 -8.83 -9.67
CA LYS A 622 -42.11 -9.18 -8.72
C LYS A 622 -40.77 -8.86 -9.36
N THR A 623 -39.92 -8.22 -8.60
CA THR A 623 -38.52 -7.99 -9.05
C THR A 623 -37.85 -9.31 -9.39
N THR A 624 -37.31 -9.41 -10.60
CA THR A 624 -36.60 -10.60 -11.06
C THR A 624 -35.32 -10.82 -10.25
N ALA A 625 -34.92 -12.07 -10.06
CA ALA A 625 -33.64 -12.41 -9.39
C ALA A 625 -32.43 -11.77 -10.10
N ILE A 626 -31.42 -11.42 -9.31
CA ILE A 626 -30.18 -10.85 -9.85
C ILE A 626 -29.47 -11.91 -10.70
N ASP A 627 -29.10 -11.54 -11.93
CA ASP A 627 -28.25 -12.38 -12.79
C ASP A 627 -26.84 -12.49 -12.18
N THR A 628 -26.40 -13.71 -11.93
CA THR A 628 -25.08 -14.05 -11.41
C THR A 628 -24.20 -14.78 -12.43
N VAL A 629 -24.72 -15.09 -13.59
CA VAL A 629 -24.02 -15.84 -14.64
C VAL A 629 -23.33 -14.90 -15.62
N GLY A 630 -24.05 -13.92 -16.14
CA GLY A 630 -23.54 -12.96 -17.13
C GLY A 630 -23.13 -13.63 -18.46
N THR A 631 -22.68 -12.80 -19.39
CA THR A 631 -22.10 -13.24 -20.68
C THR A 631 -20.59 -13.19 -20.64
N ASP A 632 -19.92 -14.29 -20.94
CA ASP A 632 -18.45 -14.36 -20.98
C ASP A 632 -17.91 -13.63 -22.22
N ILE A 633 -16.95 -12.75 -22.03
CA ILE A 633 -16.29 -12.05 -23.12
C ILE A 633 -15.32 -12.97 -23.87
N GLY A 634 -14.67 -13.89 -23.16
CA GLY A 634 -13.90 -14.99 -23.78
C GLY A 634 -12.66 -14.56 -24.56
N LEU A 635 -12.00 -13.46 -24.18
CA LEU A 635 -10.78 -13.00 -24.83
C LEU A 635 -9.59 -13.92 -24.48
N LYS A 636 -9.08 -14.65 -25.47
CA LYS A 636 -7.86 -15.44 -25.38
C LYS A 636 -6.71 -14.72 -26.04
N LEU A 637 -5.57 -14.69 -25.36
CA LEU A 637 -4.37 -14.02 -25.80
C LEU A 637 -3.16 -14.96 -25.69
N LYS A 638 -2.22 -14.80 -26.60
CA LYS A 638 -0.90 -15.41 -26.49
C LYS A 638 -0.08 -14.63 -25.47
N THR A 639 0.73 -15.35 -24.70
CA THR A 639 1.70 -14.71 -23.83
C THR A 639 2.86 -14.17 -24.64
N ASP A 640 3.26 -12.92 -24.37
CA ASP A 640 4.41 -12.34 -25.00
C ASP A 640 5.69 -13.07 -24.61
N VAL A 641 6.49 -13.36 -25.60
CA VAL A 641 7.81 -13.98 -25.43
C VAL A 641 8.82 -13.06 -26.11
N PRO A 642 9.78 -12.50 -25.37
CA PRO A 642 10.79 -11.64 -25.95
C PRO A 642 11.68 -12.43 -26.92
N ASP A 643 12.21 -11.75 -27.92
CA ASP A 643 13.20 -12.33 -28.83
C ASP A 643 14.62 -12.02 -28.34
N GLY A 644 15.56 -12.92 -28.69
CA GLY A 644 16.96 -12.75 -28.40
C GLY A 644 17.43 -13.38 -27.10
N LYS A 645 18.71 -13.14 -26.79
CA LYS A 645 19.41 -13.70 -25.62
C LYS A 645 19.89 -12.58 -24.72
N ILE A 646 19.79 -12.81 -23.42
CA ILE A 646 20.29 -11.89 -22.37
C ILE A 646 21.21 -12.69 -21.45
N ALA A 647 22.38 -12.13 -21.13
CA ALA A 647 23.29 -12.70 -20.15
C ALA A 647 23.41 -11.75 -18.94
N PHE A 648 23.11 -12.25 -17.76
CA PHE A 648 23.41 -11.60 -16.49
C PHE A 648 24.77 -12.11 -16.01
N LYS A 649 25.77 -11.24 -15.96
CA LYS A 649 27.16 -11.57 -15.59
C LYS A 649 27.49 -11.08 -14.19
N ASN A 650 28.53 -11.69 -13.58
CA ASN A 650 29.09 -11.28 -12.30
C ASN A 650 28.01 -11.27 -11.17
N ALA A 651 27.14 -12.27 -11.19
CA ALA A 651 26.06 -12.41 -10.23
C ALA A 651 26.40 -13.52 -9.21
N ARG A 652 26.12 -13.26 -7.93
CA ARG A 652 25.98 -14.34 -6.96
C ARG A 652 24.66 -15.06 -7.23
N ILE A 653 24.73 -16.35 -7.51
CA ILE A 653 23.59 -17.13 -7.95
C ILE A 653 23.21 -18.16 -6.88
N ILE A 654 22.01 -18.06 -6.33
CA ILE A 654 21.40 -19.09 -5.49
C ILE A 654 20.55 -19.96 -6.41
N THR A 655 21.04 -21.15 -6.73
CA THR A 655 20.43 -21.97 -7.79
C THR A 655 19.15 -22.68 -7.36
N MET A 656 18.87 -22.74 -6.07
CA MET A 656 17.80 -23.55 -5.46
C MET A 656 17.93 -25.07 -5.72
N LYS A 657 19.09 -25.53 -6.19
CA LYS A 657 19.43 -26.95 -6.37
C LYS A 657 20.20 -27.42 -5.15
N GLY A 658 19.46 -27.85 -4.12
CA GLY A 658 20.07 -28.10 -2.81
C GLY A 658 20.64 -26.83 -2.22
N ASP A 659 21.85 -26.91 -1.69
CA ASP A 659 22.55 -25.79 -1.04
C ASP A 659 23.56 -25.09 -1.98
N GLU A 660 23.44 -25.32 -3.30
CA GLU A 660 24.39 -24.79 -4.28
C GLU A 660 24.28 -23.26 -4.40
N VAL A 661 25.38 -22.59 -4.12
CA VAL A 661 25.57 -21.15 -4.33
C VAL A 661 26.81 -20.93 -5.19
N ILE A 662 26.62 -20.26 -6.34
CA ILE A 662 27.73 -19.83 -7.20
C ILE A 662 28.08 -18.40 -6.79
N ALA A 663 29.27 -18.19 -6.24
CA ALA A 663 29.67 -16.89 -5.68
C ALA A 663 29.72 -15.79 -6.75
N GLU A 664 30.21 -16.14 -7.95
CA GLU A 664 30.24 -15.25 -9.11
C GLU A 664 30.02 -16.10 -10.36
N GLY A 665 28.94 -15.81 -11.07
CA GLY A 665 28.51 -16.61 -12.21
C GLY A 665 27.75 -15.81 -13.25
N THR A 666 27.32 -16.51 -14.30
CA THR A 666 26.50 -15.96 -15.40
C THR A 666 25.22 -16.76 -15.56
N ILE A 667 24.10 -16.08 -15.74
CA ILE A 667 22.83 -16.67 -16.14
C ILE A 667 22.57 -16.26 -17.59
N LEU A 668 22.40 -17.24 -18.47
CA LEU A 668 22.00 -17.02 -19.86
C LEU A 668 20.51 -17.33 -20.03
N ILE A 669 19.78 -16.35 -20.53
CA ILE A 669 18.37 -16.47 -20.90
C ILE A 669 18.25 -16.41 -22.41
N ASP A 670 17.55 -17.36 -23.01
CA ASP A 670 17.11 -17.34 -24.41
C ASP A 670 15.59 -17.20 -24.42
N LYS A 671 15.11 -16.10 -25.00
CA LYS A 671 13.71 -15.71 -24.96
C LYS A 671 13.23 -15.58 -23.49
N ASN A 672 12.32 -16.44 -23.06
CA ASN A 672 11.77 -16.43 -21.69
C ASN A 672 12.28 -17.61 -20.83
N LYS A 673 13.37 -18.27 -21.22
CA LYS A 673 13.88 -19.46 -20.51
C LYS A 673 15.35 -19.33 -20.14
N ILE A 674 15.69 -19.72 -18.93
CA ILE A 674 17.08 -19.91 -18.51
C ILE A 674 17.62 -21.14 -19.27
N VAL A 675 18.67 -20.95 -20.06
CA VAL A 675 19.29 -22.01 -20.87
C VAL A 675 20.66 -22.44 -20.34
N ALA A 676 21.32 -21.59 -19.54
CA ALA A 676 22.56 -21.93 -18.87
C ALA A 676 22.74 -21.14 -17.57
N VAL A 677 23.42 -21.75 -16.60
CA VAL A 677 23.85 -21.14 -15.32
C VAL A 677 25.22 -21.66 -15.02
N GLY A 678 26.18 -20.79 -14.72
CA GLY A 678 27.53 -21.19 -14.37
C GLY A 678 28.57 -20.09 -14.39
#